data_7c6339a9b954489eb426408da0cbe02d
#
_entry.id   7c6339a9b954489eb426408da0cbe02d
#
_cell.length_a   1.000
_cell.length_b   1.000
_cell.length_c   1.000
_cell.angle_alpha   90.00
_cell.angle_beta   90.00
_cell.angle_gamma   90.00
#
_symmetry.space_group_name_H-M   'P 1'
#
loop_
_entity.id
_entity.type
_entity.pdbx_description
1 polymer ?
#
loop_
_entity_poly.entity_id
_entity_poly.type
_entity_poly.pdbx_seq_one_letter_code
_entity_poly.pdbx_strand_id
1 'polypeptide(L)'
;MQQLFQPDSRLATTVRGFTPRASQTAMAEAVASALTERRQLVVEAETGTGKTYAYLVPILLSDGKAIISTGTKNLQEQLFHRDLPALKAVLAPKKSVALLKGRGNYLCLHRMNQALAASGEHNKTLQSQLVAVRSWAQRTDDGDVGTINILQEDAEVLPLVTSTAENCLGRDCPDFDDCYVVKARKKALEADLVVVNHHLFFADMALKDVGFGELIPAADAVIFDEAHQLPDIASQYFGEAVSSRQVQELAHEMKLLYVATLKDLKQLDKAADKLLTSLRDFRLVFVNDPSRGNWRAFRQQASVQAAAMVVEEHLSFFHEVLKSALGRHADLDNGYERCGQFLHKWQQLQDTERTGYSFWFETTPRQFTLHQTPLSVADKFGGYLRASDMAWIFTSATLAVNEDFSHFTEQLGLQQPTTLCLPSPFDFQQQALLCLPRYLPQPHERGMSEAILQIVTQVLDANQHGGTFVLFTSHRMLQLVAQQLAMVTDRPLLVQGSTSKRDLLEQFIAQGNGVLLGTSSFWEGVDVRGDALRCVIIDKLPFASPDDPLLQARVEDCQLRGIDAFAQVQLPQAVIALKQGAGRLIRDANDSGVLIVCDQRLVSKPYGGIFLQSLPNMRRSRDLNDAIEFLKQRDQS
;
A
#
# COMPACT_ATOMS: atom_id res chain seq x y z
N MET A 1 -21.39 18.02 -18.19
CA MET A 1 -20.05 17.44 -18.24
C MET A 1 -19.36 17.70 -19.57
N GLN A 2 -19.96 17.39 -20.72
CA GLN A 2 -19.31 17.51 -22.06
C GLN A 2 -18.65 18.86 -22.32
N GLN A 3 -19.31 19.97 -22.03
CA GLN A 3 -18.76 21.32 -22.24
C GLN A 3 -17.50 21.62 -21.43
N LEU A 4 -17.32 21.01 -20.27
CA LEU A 4 -16.15 21.22 -19.42
C LEU A 4 -14.89 20.50 -19.93
N PHE A 5 -15.08 19.46 -20.74
CA PHE A 5 -14.00 18.67 -21.33
C PHE A 5 -13.81 18.96 -22.82
N GLN A 6 -14.15 20.17 -23.28
CA GLN A 6 -13.88 20.64 -24.64
C GLN A 6 -12.55 21.42 -24.71
N PRO A 7 -11.91 21.50 -25.87
CA PRO A 7 -10.64 22.21 -26.02
C PRO A 7 -10.68 23.72 -25.68
N ASP A 8 -11.85 24.33 -25.82
CA ASP A 8 -12.13 25.75 -25.53
C ASP A 8 -12.76 25.96 -24.13
N SER A 9 -12.85 24.92 -23.34
CA SER A 9 -13.46 24.98 -21.99
C SER A 9 -12.62 25.81 -21.01
N ARG A 10 -13.28 26.28 -19.94
CA ARG A 10 -12.59 26.97 -18.83
C ARG A 10 -11.48 26.12 -18.23
N LEU A 11 -11.64 24.78 -18.18
CA LEU A 11 -10.60 23.88 -17.70
C LEU A 11 -9.39 23.88 -18.65
N ALA A 12 -9.62 23.71 -19.95
CA ALA A 12 -8.56 23.65 -20.96
C ALA A 12 -7.78 24.97 -21.06
N THR A 13 -8.44 26.11 -20.86
CA THR A 13 -7.80 27.43 -20.93
C THR A 13 -7.09 27.85 -19.65
N THR A 14 -7.48 27.33 -18.49
CA THR A 14 -6.99 27.80 -17.18
C THR A 14 -6.04 26.80 -16.52
N VAL A 15 -6.29 25.50 -16.67
CA VAL A 15 -5.47 24.45 -16.03
C VAL A 15 -4.32 24.05 -16.94
N ARG A 16 -3.11 24.43 -16.54
CA ARG A 16 -1.90 24.15 -17.32
C ARG A 16 -1.70 22.63 -17.54
N GLY A 17 -1.53 22.24 -18.79
CA GLY A 17 -1.29 20.84 -19.18
C GLY A 17 -2.57 19.98 -19.21
N PHE A 18 -3.74 20.57 -19.05
CA PHE A 18 -5.01 19.85 -19.25
C PHE A 18 -5.27 19.66 -20.75
N THR A 19 -5.44 18.39 -21.14
CA THR A 19 -5.80 18.01 -22.51
C THR A 19 -7.08 17.21 -22.48
N PRO A 20 -8.20 17.70 -23.04
CA PRO A 20 -9.47 16.99 -23.10
C PRO A 20 -9.36 15.68 -23.87
N ARG A 21 -10.03 14.63 -23.38
CA ARG A 21 -10.07 13.29 -23.99
C ARG A 21 -11.47 12.71 -23.90
N ALA A 22 -11.89 11.97 -24.93
CA ALA A 22 -13.23 11.37 -24.95
C ALA A 22 -13.47 10.40 -23.80
N SER A 23 -12.48 9.57 -23.46
CA SER A 23 -12.54 8.66 -22.31
C SER A 23 -12.69 9.40 -20.98
N GLN A 24 -12.06 10.56 -20.82
CA GLN A 24 -12.20 11.42 -19.66
C GLN A 24 -13.61 11.97 -19.51
N THR A 25 -14.21 12.42 -20.61
CA THR A 25 -15.61 12.89 -20.63
C THR A 25 -16.57 11.77 -20.26
N ALA A 26 -16.41 10.60 -20.87
CA ALA A 26 -17.26 9.43 -20.59
C ALA A 26 -17.18 9.01 -19.11
N MET A 27 -15.99 9.00 -18.52
CA MET A 27 -15.83 8.73 -17.10
C MET A 27 -16.50 9.79 -16.22
N ALA A 28 -16.33 11.07 -16.54
CA ALA A 28 -16.93 12.17 -15.78
C ALA A 28 -18.48 12.13 -15.81
N GLU A 29 -19.07 11.75 -16.94
CA GLU A 29 -20.51 11.55 -17.08
C GLU A 29 -21.01 10.36 -16.24
N ALA A 30 -20.29 9.24 -16.29
CA ALA A 30 -20.61 8.07 -15.48
C ALA A 30 -20.53 8.36 -13.98
N VAL A 31 -19.50 9.09 -13.54
CA VAL A 31 -19.35 9.53 -12.15
C VAL A 31 -20.47 10.49 -11.75
N ALA A 32 -20.84 11.46 -12.60
CA ALA A 32 -21.94 12.39 -12.32
C ALA A 32 -23.29 11.66 -12.18
N SER A 33 -23.56 10.66 -13.04
CA SER A 33 -24.75 9.82 -12.94
C SER A 33 -24.75 9.01 -11.63
N ALA A 34 -23.61 8.37 -11.29
CA ALA A 34 -23.50 7.59 -10.06
C ALA A 34 -23.69 8.45 -8.81
N LEU A 35 -23.19 9.69 -8.78
CA LEU A 35 -23.41 10.66 -7.69
C LEU A 35 -24.89 11.02 -7.54
N THR A 36 -25.58 11.30 -8.66
CA THR A 36 -26.98 11.69 -8.65
C THR A 36 -27.90 10.54 -8.22
N GLU A 37 -27.60 9.34 -8.69
CA GLU A 37 -28.43 8.15 -8.48
C GLU A 37 -28.02 7.33 -7.25
N ARG A 38 -26.97 7.74 -6.55
CA ARG A 38 -26.39 7.05 -5.38
C ARG A 38 -26.07 5.58 -5.66
N ARG A 39 -25.43 5.33 -6.80
CA ARG A 39 -25.13 3.96 -7.28
C ARG A 39 -23.67 3.57 -7.07
N GLN A 40 -23.43 2.27 -7.20
CA GLN A 40 -22.09 1.69 -7.29
C GLN A 40 -21.60 1.76 -8.73
N LEU A 41 -20.41 2.35 -8.94
CA LEU A 41 -19.75 2.47 -10.23
C LEU A 41 -18.32 1.93 -10.15
N VAL A 42 -17.98 1.03 -11.05
CA VAL A 42 -16.62 0.47 -11.18
C VAL A 42 -16.05 0.88 -12.53
N VAL A 43 -14.94 1.62 -12.52
CA VAL A 43 -14.32 2.13 -13.74
C VAL A 43 -12.89 1.65 -13.85
N GLU A 44 -12.60 0.86 -14.87
CA GLU A 44 -11.24 0.71 -15.34
C GLU A 44 -10.96 1.80 -16.38
N ALA A 45 -9.99 2.65 -16.09
CA ALA A 45 -9.55 3.67 -17.04
C ALA A 45 -8.03 3.58 -17.16
N GLU A 46 -7.54 3.10 -18.28
CA GLU A 46 -6.13 2.88 -18.53
C GLU A 46 -5.30 4.16 -18.39
N THR A 47 -3.98 4.02 -18.37
CA THR A 47 -3.06 5.14 -18.25
C THR A 47 -3.30 6.17 -19.35
N GLY A 48 -3.14 7.45 -19.01
CA GLY A 48 -3.36 8.55 -19.94
C GLY A 48 -4.81 9.01 -20.11
N THR A 49 -5.80 8.32 -19.58
CA THR A 49 -7.23 8.73 -19.67
C THR A 49 -7.54 10.02 -18.90
N GLY A 50 -6.70 10.42 -17.92
CA GLY A 50 -6.97 11.57 -17.06
C GLY A 50 -7.97 11.31 -15.95
N LYS A 51 -7.95 10.09 -15.39
CA LYS A 51 -8.83 9.60 -14.29
C LYS A 51 -9.09 10.63 -13.20
N THR A 52 -8.02 11.22 -12.67
CA THR A 52 -8.10 12.13 -11.52
C THR A 52 -9.05 13.29 -11.81
N TYR A 53 -8.92 13.93 -12.95
CA TYR A 53 -9.79 15.04 -13.31
C TYR A 53 -11.20 14.58 -13.68
N ALA A 54 -11.33 13.39 -14.27
CA ALA A 54 -12.61 12.83 -14.63
C ALA A 54 -13.53 12.57 -13.42
N TYR A 55 -12.98 12.17 -12.25
CA TYR A 55 -13.79 12.03 -11.05
C TYR A 55 -13.84 13.32 -10.20
N LEU A 56 -12.78 14.15 -10.20
CA LEU A 56 -12.78 15.39 -9.42
C LEU A 56 -13.78 16.43 -9.91
N VAL A 57 -13.92 16.58 -11.23
CA VAL A 57 -14.82 17.58 -11.80
C VAL A 57 -16.26 17.39 -11.35
N PRO A 58 -16.91 16.22 -11.52
CA PRO A 58 -18.27 16.02 -11.05
C PRO A 58 -18.41 16.14 -9.52
N ILE A 59 -17.43 15.71 -8.72
CA ILE A 59 -17.45 15.85 -7.26
C ILE A 59 -17.40 17.32 -6.84
N LEU A 60 -16.53 18.11 -7.45
CA LEU A 60 -16.44 19.55 -7.16
C LEU A 60 -17.73 20.31 -7.52
N LEU A 61 -18.47 19.83 -8.50
CA LEU A 61 -19.74 20.42 -8.93
C LEU A 61 -20.96 19.87 -8.18
N SER A 62 -20.85 18.76 -7.48
CA SER A 62 -21.94 18.21 -6.66
C SER A 62 -22.15 19.03 -5.40
N ASP A 63 -23.37 19.09 -4.85
CA ASP A 63 -23.66 19.81 -3.60
C ASP A 63 -23.35 18.98 -2.34
N GLY A 64 -23.18 17.66 -2.48
CA GLY A 64 -22.91 16.75 -1.37
C GLY A 64 -21.48 16.80 -0.83
N LYS A 65 -21.31 16.18 0.34
CA LYS A 65 -19.99 15.89 0.92
C LYS A 65 -19.40 14.63 0.29
N ALA A 66 -18.10 14.62 0.02
CA ALA A 66 -17.44 13.47 -0.56
C ALA A 66 -16.12 13.12 0.13
N ILE A 67 -15.79 11.84 0.13
CA ILE A 67 -14.50 11.30 0.57
C ILE A 67 -13.78 10.78 -0.67
N ILE A 68 -12.52 11.17 -0.83
CA ILE A 68 -11.62 10.56 -1.82
C ILE A 68 -10.57 9.77 -1.08
N SER A 69 -10.55 8.46 -1.31
CA SER A 69 -9.59 7.54 -0.75
C SER A 69 -8.59 7.11 -1.82
N THR A 70 -7.30 7.23 -1.53
CA THR A 70 -6.21 6.90 -2.46
C THR A 70 -5.35 5.75 -1.94
N GLY A 71 -4.63 5.07 -2.84
CA GLY A 71 -3.82 3.90 -2.47
C GLY A 71 -2.57 4.24 -1.65
N THR A 72 -1.93 5.39 -1.88
CA THR A 72 -0.65 5.74 -1.25
C THR A 72 -0.63 7.15 -0.70
N LYS A 73 0.28 7.42 0.27
CA LYS A 73 0.50 8.77 0.80
C LYS A 73 0.92 9.77 -0.29
N ASN A 74 1.78 9.35 -1.20
CA ASN A 74 2.27 10.23 -2.28
C ASN A 74 1.13 10.65 -3.23
N LEU A 75 0.22 9.73 -3.58
CA LEU A 75 -0.96 10.06 -4.37
C LEU A 75 -1.92 10.97 -3.60
N GLN A 76 -2.06 10.77 -2.31
CA GLN A 76 -2.86 11.61 -1.42
C GLN A 76 -2.32 13.06 -1.39
N GLU A 77 -1.00 13.23 -1.24
CA GLU A 77 -0.31 14.53 -1.27
C GLU A 77 -0.45 15.22 -2.64
N GLN A 78 -0.20 14.48 -3.72
CA GLN A 78 -0.33 14.97 -5.08
C GLN A 78 -1.74 15.48 -5.35
N LEU A 79 -2.74 14.69 -4.99
CA LEU A 79 -4.15 15.04 -5.16
C LEU A 79 -4.51 16.31 -4.39
N PHE A 80 -4.09 16.39 -3.12
CA PHE A 80 -4.46 17.50 -2.24
C PHE A 80 -3.73 18.80 -2.55
N HIS A 81 -2.42 18.73 -2.82
CA HIS A 81 -1.59 19.93 -3.00
C HIS A 81 -1.46 20.41 -4.45
N ARG A 82 -1.73 19.54 -5.44
CA ARG A 82 -1.58 19.89 -6.86
C ARG A 82 -2.91 19.88 -7.63
N ASP A 83 -3.59 18.73 -7.62
CA ASP A 83 -4.69 18.51 -8.56
C ASP A 83 -6.00 19.20 -8.08
N LEU A 84 -6.34 19.06 -6.81
CA LEU A 84 -7.53 19.70 -6.22
C LEU A 84 -7.46 21.24 -6.25
N PRO A 85 -6.37 21.91 -5.83
CA PRO A 85 -6.31 23.37 -5.87
C PRO A 85 -6.49 23.93 -7.28
N ALA A 86 -5.89 23.28 -8.31
CA ALA A 86 -6.00 23.71 -9.70
C ALA A 86 -7.45 23.67 -10.20
N LEU A 87 -8.17 22.57 -9.93
CA LEU A 87 -9.56 22.43 -10.36
C LEU A 87 -10.53 23.26 -9.51
N LYS A 88 -10.32 23.28 -8.19
CA LYS A 88 -11.18 24.03 -7.25
C LYS A 88 -11.21 25.52 -7.58
N ALA A 89 -10.06 26.11 -7.91
CA ALA A 89 -9.98 27.53 -8.24
C ALA A 89 -10.88 27.92 -9.42
N VAL A 90 -11.06 27.00 -10.37
CA VAL A 90 -11.85 27.23 -11.60
C VAL A 90 -13.32 26.88 -11.41
N LEU A 91 -13.62 25.76 -10.73
CA LEU A 91 -14.96 25.16 -10.70
C LEU A 91 -15.73 25.47 -9.42
N ALA A 92 -15.07 25.42 -8.29
CA ALA A 92 -15.73 25.45 -6.97
C ALA A 92 -14.88 26.17 -5.90
N PRO A 93 -14.58 27.49 -6.07
CA PRO A 93 -13.65 28.20 -5.18
C PRO A 93 -14.11 28.24 -3.72
N LYS A 94 -15.41 28.11 -3.48
CA LYS A 94 -16.01 28.16 -2.12
C LYS A 94 -15.99 26.80 -1.40
N LYS A 95 -15.84 25.67 -2.10
CA LYS A 95 -15.81 24.35 -1.44
C LYS A 95 -14.61 24.22 -0.52
N SER A 96 -14.85 23.74 0.68
CA SER A 96 -13.80 23.45 1.65
C SER A 96 -13.20 22.05 1.40
N VAL A 97 -11.88 21.93 1.53
CA VAL A 97 -11.18 20.67 1.31
C VAL A 97 -10.24 20.41 2.49
N ALA A 98 -10.22 19.19 3.00
CA ALA A 98 -9.32 18.76 4.06
C ALA A 98 -8.53 17.52 3.68
N LEU A 99 -7.29 17.46 4.15
CA LEU A 99 -6.45 16.27 4.12
C LEU A 99 -6.48 15.63 5.50
N LEU A 100 -6.80 14.35 5.58
CA LEU A 100 -6.75 13.60 6.83
C LEU A 100 -5.86 12.38 6.67
N LYS A 101 -4.83 12.30 7.49
CA LYS A 101 -3.89 11.18 7.57
C LYS A 101 -4.13 10.34 8.82
N GLY A 102 -3.61 9.14 8.85
CA GLY A 102 -3.57 8.33 10.06
C GLY A 102 -2.74 9.01 11.17
N ARG A 103 -3.12 8.81 12.44
CA ARG A 103 -2.50 9.49 13.59
C ARG A 103 -0.98 9.34 13.69
N GLY A 104 -0.41 8.22 13.23
CA GLY A 104 1.03 8.02 13.17
C GLY A 104 1.78 8.95 12.18
N ASN A 105 1.05 9.80 11.43
CA ASN A 105 1.66 10.83 10.57
C ASN A 105 1.64 12.22 11.23
N TYR A 106 1.12 12.34 12.44
CA TYR A 106 1.08 13.60 13.17
C TYR A 106 1.95 13.55 14.42
N LEU A 107 2.59 14.67 14.73
CA LEU A 107 3.29 14.86 15.99
C LEU A 107 2.33 14.69 17.17
N CYS A 108 2.71 13.87 18.13
CA CYS A 108 2.06 13.75 19.42
C CYS A 108 2.86 14.54 20.46
N LEU A 109 2.31 15.66 20.93
CA LEU A 109 2.99 16.52 21.92
C LEU A 109 3.27 15.79 23.21
N HIS A 110 2.31 15.02 23.71
CA HIS A 110 2.45 14.20 24.91
C HIS A 110 3.64 13.24 24.82
N ARG A 111 3.71 12.44 23.75
CA ARG A 111 4.81 11.48 23.54
C ARG A 111 6.15 12.17 23.30
N MET A 112 6.18 13.27 22.56
CA MET A 112 7.40 14.07 22.39
C MET A 112 7.92 14.56 23.73
N ASN A 113 7.05 15.06 24.61
CA ASN A 113 7.41 15.56 25.93
C ASN A 113 7.93 14.41 26.82
N GLN A 114 7.30 13.23 26.78
CA GLN A 114 7.78 12.03 27.48
C GLN A 114 9.15 11.59 26.97
N ALA A 115 9.37 11.54 25.65
CA ALA A 115 10.65 11.16 25.05
C ALA A 115 11.77 12.15 25.40
N LEU A 116 11.46 13.45 25.47
CA LEU A 116 12.39 14.49 25.89
C LEU A 116 12.74 14.36 27.38
N ALA A 117 11.78 14.03 28.24
CA ALA A 117 12.04 13.80 29.67
C ALA A 117 12.94 12.56 29.90
N ALA A 118 12.79 11.52 29.07
CA ALA A 118 13.62 10.32 29.10
C ALA A 118 14.91 10.43 28.27
N SER A 119 15.27 11.61 27.76
CA SER A 119 16.36 11.79 26.80
C SER A 119 17.73 11.32 27.31
N GLY A 120 17.96 11.31 28.63
CA GLY A 120 19.20 10.78 29.23
C GLY A 120 19.47 9.30 28.98
N GLU A 121 18.44 8.52 28.61
CA GLU A 121 18.52 7.08 28.32
C GLU A 121 18.76 6.79 26.83
N HIS A 122 18.64 7.80 25.97
CA HIS A 122 18.78 7.66 24.52
C HIS A 122 20.21 7.85 24.04
N ASN A 123 20.55 7.22 22.91
CA ASN A 123 21.82 7.46 22.24
C ASN A 123 21.89 8.89 21.67
N LYS A 124 23.13 9.37 21.38
CA LYS A 124 23.36 10.74 20.91
C LYS A 124 22.61 11.09 19.62
N THR A 125 22.46 10.14 18.71
CA THR A 125 21.74 10.34 17.45
C THR A 125 20.26 10.60 17.71
N LEU A 126 19.64 9.79 18.53
CA LEU A 126 18.24 9.92 18.88
C LEU A 126 17.96 11.21 19.67
N GLN A 127 18.88 11.60 20.57
CA GLN A 127 18.82 12.90 21.27
C GLN A 127 18.83 14.07 20.28
N SER A 128 19.74 14.03 19.29
CA SER A 128 19.81 15.09 18.26
C SER A 128 18.56 15.16 17.42
N GLN A 129 17.98 14.01 17.05
CA GLN A 129 16.72 13.94 16.33
C GLN A 129 15.53 14.49 17.16
N LEU A 130 15.46 14.18 18.46
CA LEU A 130 14.42 14.72 19.35
C LEU A 130 14.49 16.25 19.47
N VAL A 131 15.70 16.82 19.58
CA VAL A 131 15.90 18.28 19.59
C VAL A 131 15.45 18.91 18.28
N ALA A 132 15.75 18.27 17.15
CA ALA A 132 15.33 18.71 15.83
C ALA A 132 13.79 18.70 15.68
N VAL A 133 13.13 17.61 16.12
CA VAL A 133 11.65 17.52 16.13
C VAL A 133 11.04 18.61 17.00
N ARG A 134 11.59 18.85 18.20
CA ARG A 134 11.11 19.92 19.10
C ARG A 134 11.24 21.30 18.47
N SER A 135 12.35 21.58 17.78
CA SER A 135 12.54 22.87 17.08
C SER A 135 11.58 23.03 15.91
N TRP A 136 11.29 21.95 15.17
CA TRP A 136 10.31 21.94 14.09
C TRP A 136 8.87 22.08 14.62
N ALA A 137 8.54 21.45 15.75
CA ALA A 137 7.23 21.54 16.41
C ALA A 137 6.79 22.97 16.72
N GLN A 138 7.72 23.89 16.94
CA GLN A 138 7.43 25.29 17.18
C GLN A 138 7.03 26.08 15.92
N ARG A 139 7.19 25.48 14.73
CA ARG A 139 6.98 26.15 13.43
C ARG A 139 5.92 25.49 12.57
N THR A 140 5.51 24.26 12.91
CA THR A 140 4.49 23.55 12.15
C THR A 140 3.10 23.98 12.56
N ASP A 141 2.21 24.20 11.58
CA ASP A 141 0.80 24.54 11.78
C ASP A 141 -0.10 23.30 11.84
N ASP A 142 0.31 22.20 11.19
CA ASP A 142 -0.49 20.98 11.01
C ASP A 142 0.09 19.74 11.72
N GLY A 143 1.34 19.80 12.15
CA GLY A 143 2.03 18.71 12.84
C GLY A 143 2.32 17.49 11.98
N ASP A 144 2.29 17.61 10.66
CA ASP A 144 2.58 16.50 9.74
C ASP A 144 4.08 16.17 9.72
N VAL A 145 4.45 15.05 10.37
CA VAL A 145 5.86 14.63 10.49
C VAL A 145 6.52 14.30 9.15
N GLY A 146 5.74 14.04 8.09
CA GLY A 146 6.27 13.84 6.74
C GLY A 146 6.89 15.10 6.13
N THR A 147 6.66 16.28 6.73
CA THR A 147 7.26 17.55 6.31
C THR A 147 8.60 17.85 6.98
N ILE A 148 9.10 16.98 7.85
CA ILE A 148 10.39 17.13 8.53
C ILE A 148 11.52 16.74 7.58
N ASN A 149 12.04 17.68 6.80
CA ASN A 149 13.06 17.44 5.75
C ASN A 149 14.41 16.92 6.26
N ILE A 150 14.67 17.01 7.58
CA ILE A 150 15.94 16.60 8.19
C ILE A 150 15.92 15.15 8.72
N LEU A 151 14.78 14.48 8.67
CA LEU A 151 14.61 13.10 9.11
C LEU A 151 14.36 12.19 7.90
N GLN A 152 14.90 10.98 7.96
CA GLN A 152 14.50 9.92 7.03
C GLN A 152 13.12 9.40 7.37
N GLU A 153 12.40 8.83 6.40
CA GLU A 153 11.04 8.30 6.58
C GLU A 153 10.94 7.19 7.64
N ASP A 154 12.03 6.49 7.91
CA ASP A 154 12.17 5.40 8.88
C ASP A 154 12.97 5.78 10.14
N ALA A 155 13.14 7.09 10.41
CA ALA A 155 13.92 7.57 11.53
C ALA A 155 13.43 7.00 12.88
N GLU A 156 14.36 6.52 13.71
CA GLU A 156 14.06 5.89 15.02
C GLU A 156 13.29 6.81 15.98
N VAL A 157 13.34 8.11 15.78
CA VAL A 157 12.61 9.09 16.59
C VAL A 157 11.11 9.09 16.31
N LEU A 158 10.67 8.78 15.09
CA LEU A 158 9.27 8.91 14.68
C LEU A 158 8.30 8.10 15.56
N PRO A 159 8.54 6.82 15.88
CA PRO A 159 7.69 6.06 16.80
C PRO A 159 7.60 6.64 18.22
N LEU A 160 8.60 7.41 18.65
CA LEU A 160 8.63 8.03 19.98
C LEU A 160 7.82 9.33 20.05
N VAL A 161 7.66 10.02 18.92
CA VAL A 161 7.00 11.34 18.85
C VAL A 161 5.66 11.31 18.12
N THR A 162 5.22 10.15 17.66
CA THR A 162 3.89 9.92 17.07
C THR A 162 3.08 8.98 17.95
N SER A 163 1.77 8.85 17.71
CA SER A 163 0.90 7.94 18.46
C SER A 163 0.23 6.92 17.58
N THR A 164 -0.14 5.79 18.17
CA THR A 164 -0.99 4.76 17.58
C THR A 164 -2.40 4.82 18.18
N ALA A 165 -3.33 4.01 17.68
CA ALA A 165 -4.66 3.90 18.28
C ALA A 165 -4.57 3.41 19.73
N GLU A 166 -3.65 2.48 19.97
CA GLU A 166 -3.50 1.79 21.25
C GLU A 166 -2.85 2.66 22.32
N ASN A 167 -1.89 3.54 21.97
CA ASN A 167 -1.14 4.32 22.96
C ASN A 167 -1.61 5.78 23.12
N CYS A 168 -2.70 6.15 22.46
CA CYS A 168 -3.27 7.49 22.58
C CYS A 168 -4.25 7.57 23.76
N LEU A 169 -4.06 8.50 24.65
CA LEU A 169 -4.95 8.74 25.82
C LEU A 169 -6.32 9.32 25.46
N GLY A 170 -6.55 9.69 24.19
CA GLY A 170 -7.84 10.23 23.77
C GLY A 170 -8.15 11.56 24.49
N ARG A 171 -9.36 11.65 25.05
CA ARG A 171 -9.83 12.87 25.76
C ARG A 171 -9.12 13.11 27.09
N ASP A 172 -8.51 12.08 27.67
CA ASP A 172 -7.79 12.17 28.94
C ASP A 172 -6.34 12.66 28.77
N CYS A 173 -5.94 12.96 27.52
CA CYS A 173 -4.61 13.45 27.22
C CYS A 173 -4.46 14.91 27.70
N PRO A 174 -3.38 15.25 28.45
CA PRO A 174 -3.14 16.62 28.91
C PRO A 174 -2.95 17.63 27.77
N ASP A 175 -2.48 17.15 26.59
CA ASP A 175 -2.26 17.96 25.39
C ASP A 175 -3.42 17.85 24.38
N PHE A 176 -4.65 17.48 24.82
CA PHE A 176 -5.78 17.20 23.93
C PHE A 176 -6.19 18.40 23.08
N ASP A 177 -6.26 19.59 23.67
CA ASP A 177 -6.71 20.82 22.98
C ASP A 177 -5.71 21.27 21.90
N ASP A 178 -4.43 20.97 22.09
CA ASP A 178 -3.37 21.27 21.14
C ASP A 178 -3.04 20.14 20.17
N CYS A 179 -3.70 19.00 20.32
CA CYS A 179 -3.46 17.79 19.55
C CYS A 179 -3.70 18.00 18.05
N TYR A 180 -2.66 17.79 17.23
CA TYR A 180 -2.73 17.93 15.77
C TYR A 180 -3.73 16.96 15.11
N VAL A 181 -3.86 15.74 15.64
CA VAL A 181 -4.86 14.77 15.17
C VAL A 181 -6.28 15.29 15.40
N VAL A 182 -6.56 15.88 16.57
CA VAL A 182 -7.87 16.46 16.90
C VAL A 182 -8.17 17.64 15.99
N LYS A 183 -7.19 18.54 15.79
CA LYS A 183 -7.31 19.69 14.90
C LYS A 183 -7.56 19.25 13.44
N ALA A 184 -6.83 18.23 12.94
CA ALA A 184 -7.02 17.70 11.60
C ALA A 184 -8.40 17.04 11.40
N ARG A 185 -8.87 16.28 12.39
CA ARG A 185 -10.23 15.68 12.36
C ARG A 185 -11.32 16.75 12.36
N LYS A 186 -11.18 17.79 13.18
CA LYS A 186 -12.15 18.90 13.21
C LYS A 186 -12.23 19.57 11.84
N LYS A 187 -11.10 19.86 11.20
CA LYS A 187 -11.07 20.40 9.83
C LYS A 187 -11.75 19.45 8.83
N ALA A 188 -11.53 18.14 8.94
CA ALA A 188 -12.16 17.15 8.08
C ALA A 188 -13.68 17.07 8.27
N LEU A 189 -14.19 17.17 9.52
CA LEU A 189 -15.63 17.18 9.80
C LEU A 189 -16.35 18.37 9.17
N GLU A 190 -15.69 19.52 9.11
CA GLU A 190 -16.23 20.77 8.57
C GLU A 190 -16.10 20.85 7.03
N ALA A 191 -15.25 20.02 6.42
CA ALA A 191 -14.97 20.07 4.99
C ALA A 191 -16.07 19.46 4.12
N ASP A 192 -16.24 20.00 2.90
CA ASP A 192 -17.10 19.44 1.87
C ASP A 192 -16.46 18.24 1.17
N LEU A 193 -15.12 18.24 1.10
CA LEU A 193 -14.34 17.19 0.47
C LEU A 193 -13.17 16.80 1.37
N VAL A 194 -13.07 15.51 1.67
CA VAL A 194 -11.99 14.96 2.52
C VAL A 194 -11.15 13.97 1.73
N VAL A 195 -9.84 14.20 1.71
CA VAL A 195 -8.87 13.28 1.10
C VAL A 195 -8.25 12.41 2.18
N VAL A 196 -8.36 11.09 2.03
CA VAL A 196 -7.80 10.08 2.93
C VAL A 196 -7.01 9.04 2.13
N ASN A 197 -6.34 8.11 2.80
CA ASN A 197 -5.86 6.89 2.15
C ASN A 197 -6.76 5.69 2.50
N HIS A 198 -6.62 4.60 1.74
CA HIS A 198 -7.41 3.38 1.94
C HIS A 198 -7.25 2.80 3.35
N HIS A 199 -6.04 2.84 3.89
CA HIS A 199 -5.77 2.35 5.25
C HIS A 199 -6.57 3.12 6.31
N LEU A 200 -6.65 4.44 6.21
CA LEU A 200 -7.43 5.24 7.16
C LEU A 200 -8.93 5.00 6.98
N PHE A 201 -9.39 4.81 5.73
CA PHE A 201 -10.79 4.51 5.44
C PHE A 201 -11.22 3.19 6.08
N PHE A 202 -10.45 2.11 5.89
CA PHE A 202 -10.77 0.82 6.50
C PHE A 202 -10.55 0.78 8.01
N ALA A 203 -9.60 1.56 8.55
CA ALA A 203 -9.46 1.74 9.99
C ALA A 203 -10.70 2.38 10.63
N ASP A 204 -11.26 3.40 9.97
CA ASP A 204 -12.52 4.04 10.40
C ASP A 204 -13.69 3.05 10.36
N MET A 205 -13.79 2.30 9.28
CA MET A 205 -14.83 1.31 9.08
C MET A 205 -14.76 0.20 10.15
N ALA A 206 -13.57 -0.31 10.48
CA ALA A 206 -13.38 -1.30 11.53
C ALA A 206 -13.76 -0.76 12.92
N LEU A 207 -13.52 0.53 13.19
CA LEU A 207 -13.95 1.18 14.45
C LEU A 207 -15.46 1.35 14.53
N LYS A 208 -16.12 1.71 13.43
CA LYS A 208 -17.59 1.83 13.35
C LYS A 208 -18.27 0.49 13.58
N ASP A 209 -17.70 -0.61 13.09
CA ASP A 209 -18.22 -1.98 13.24
C ASP A 209 -18.31 -2.39 14.73
N VAL A 210 -17.38 -1.92 15.56
CA VAL A 210 -17.35 -2.17 17.01
C VAL A 210 -17.97 -1.04 17.85
N GLY A 211 -18.58 -0.03 17.23
CA GLY A 211 -19.26 1.07 17.91
C GLY A 211 -18.34 2.14 18.53
N PHE A 212 -17.07 2.16 18.20
CA PHE A 212 -16.08 3.11 18.71
C PHE A 212 -15.88 4.30 17.76
N GLY A 213 -16.78 5.27 17.78
CA GLY A 213 -16.57 6.60 17.20
C GLY A 213 -16.25 6.65 15.69
N GLU A 214 -16.15 7.85 15.16
CA GLU A 214 -15.84 8.10 13.76
C GLU A 214 -14.50 8.81 13.60
N LEU A 215 -13.63 8.31 12.71
CA LEU A 215 -12.39 8.99 12.31
C LEU A 215 -12.65 9.92 11.12
N ILE A 216 -13.53 9.49 10.21
CA ILE A 216 -13.86 10.15 8.96
C ILE A 216 -15.33 10.58 9.01
N PRO A 217 -15.68 11.82 8.58
CA PRO A 217 -17.06 12.31 8.59
C PRO A 217 -17.98 11.48 7.68
N ALA A 218 -19.28 11.54 7.95
CA ALA A 218 -20.28 11.03 7.03
C ALA A 218 -20.23 11.80 5.69
N ALA A 219 -20.47 11.09 4.60
CA ALA A 219 -20.44 11.64 3.25
C ALA A 219 -21.59 11.10 2.39
N ASP A 220 -21.90 11.80 1.29
CA ASP A 220 -22.88 11.37 0.29
C ASP A 220 -22.23 10.50 -0.80
N ALA A 221 -20.91 10.57 -0.94
CA ALA A 221 -20.14 9.81 -1.92
C ALA A 221 -18.76 9.41 -1.41
N VAL A 222 -18.29 8.23 -1.82
CA VAL A 222 -16.92 7.77 -1.61
C VAL A 222 -16.31 7.37 -2.94
N ILE A 223 -15.13 7.91 -3.21
CA ILE A 223 -14.32 7.58 -4.38
C ILE A 223 -13.08 6.85 -3.95
N PHE A 224 -12.86 5.66 -4.48
CA PHE A 224 -11.62 4.92 -4.30
C PHE A 224 -10.78 5.02 -5.57
N ASP A 225 -9.66 5.73 -5.49
CA ASP A 225 -8.66 5.78 -6.54
C ASP A 225 -7.57 4.73 -6.29
N GLU A 226 -7.13 4.03 -7.30
CA GLU A 226 -6.32 2.80 -7.24
C GLU A 226 -7.04 1.67 -6.46
N ALA A 227 -8.33 1.50 -6.77
CA ALA A 227 -9.23 0.59 -6.08
C ALA A 227 -8.83 -0.90 -6.13
N HIS A 228 -7.93 -1.29 -7.04
CA HIS A 228 -7.37 -2.65 -7.12
C HIS A 228 -6.70 -3.10 -5.81
N GLN A 229 -6.27 -2.17 -4.95
CA GLN A 229 -5.63 -2.47 -3.65
C GLN A 229 -6.63 -2.77 -2.54
N LEU A 230 -7.91 -2.43 -2.72
CA LEU A 230 -8.93 -2.51 -1.66
C LEU A 230 -9.12 -3.92 -1.08
N PRO A 231 -9.17 -5.01 -1.86
CA PRO A 231 -9.38 -6.34 -1.29
C PRO A 231 -8.31 -6.74 -0.27
N ASP A 232 -7.06 -6.46 -0.58
CA ASP A 232 -5.93 -6.83 0.29
C ASP A 232 -5.85 -5.90 1.52
N ILE A 233 -6.07 -4.60 1.34
CA ILE A 233 -6.09 -3.64 2.45
C ILE A 233 -7.27 -3.94 3.38
N ALA A 234 -8.48 -4.14 2.86
CA ALA A 234 -9.66 -4.47 3.65
C ALA A 234 -9.44 -5.74 4.50
N SER A 235 -8.83 -6.77 3.91
CA SER A 235 -8.53 -8.02 4.61
C SER A 235 -7.63 -7.81 5.84
N GLN A 236 -6.70 -6.85 5.78
CA GLN A 236 -5.84 -6.52 6.93
C GLN A 236 -6.64 -5.89 8.09
N TYR A 237 -7.62 -5.03 7.79
CA TYR A 237 -8.41 -4.33 8.82
C TYR A 237 -9.54 -5.17 9.39
N PHE A 238 -10.07 -6.11 8.63
CA PHE A 238 -11.08 -7.07 9.12
C PHE A 238 -10.45 -8.32 9.76
N GLY A 239 -9.12 -8.42 9.74
CA GLY A 239 -8.33 -9.43 10.41
C GLY A 239 -7.88 -8.98 11.81
N GLU A 240 -7.29 -9.93 12.54
CA GLU A 240 -6.65 -9.67 13.81
C GLU A 240 -5.15 -9.97 13.72
N ALA A 241 -4.35 -9.20 14.44
CA ALA A 241 -2.93 -9.45 14.53
C ALA A 241 -2.38 -9.12 15.93
N VAL A 242 -1.33 -9.85 16.33
CA VAL A 242 -0.52 -9.54 17.51
C VAL A 242 0.94 -9.45 17.10
N SER A 243 1.51 -8.27 17.26
CA SER A 243 2.93 -8.02 17.03
C SER A 243 3.69 -8.03 18.34
N SER A 244 4.77 -8.81 18.41
CA SER A 244 5.68 -8.80 19.57
C SER A 244 6.24 -7.41 19.85
N ARG A 245 6.41 -6.58 18.83
CA ARG A 245 6.86 -5.19 18.98
C ARG A 245 5.87 -4.37 19.81
N GLN A 246 4.57 -4.43 19.49
CA GLN A 246 3.55 -3.67 20.21
C GLN A 246 3.46 -4.09 21.68
N VAL A 247 3.54 -5.40 21.96
CA VAL A 247 3.55 -5.92 23.33
C VAL A 247 4.82 -5.53 24.08
N GLN A 248 5.98 -5.53 23.41
CA GLN A 248 7.25 -5.06 23.99
C GLN A 248 7.21 -3.56 24.30
N GLU A 249 6.68 -2.74 23.38
CA GLU A 249 6.49 -1.29 23.59
C GLU A 249 5.62 -1.03 24.84
N LEU A 250 4.50 -1.73 24.97
CA LEU A 250 3.65 -1.64 26.18
C LEU A 250 4.42 -2.00 27.46
N ALA A 251 5.14 -3.11 27.46
CA ALA A 251 5.92 -3.54 28.63
C ALA A 251 7.00 -2.50 28.99
N HIS A 252 7.68 -1.92 28.01
CA HIS A 252 8.67 -0.86 28.25
C HIS A 252 8.04 0.44 28.75
N GLU A 253 6.90 0.87 28.18
CA GLU A 253 6.16 2.05 28.65
C GLU A 253 5.79 1.89 30.14
N MET A 254 5.30 0.72 30.54
CA MET A 254 4.95 0.44 31.94
C MET A 254 6.18 0.39 32.86
N LYS A 255 7.33 -0.09 32.38
CA LYS A 255 8.59 -0.02 33.14
C LYS A 255 9.05 1.44 33.36
N LEU A 256 8.94 2.28 32.33
CA LEU A 256 9.27 3.71 32.46
C LEU A 256 8.33 4.39 33.46
N LEU A 257 7.05 4.08 33.42
CA LEU A 257 6.06 4.59 34.37
C LEU A 257 6.34 4.12 35.80
N TYR A 258 6.75 2.85 35.97
CA TYR A 258 7.21 2.32 37.26
C TYR A 258 8.38 3.12 37.83
N VAL A 259 9.42 3.36 37.02
CA VAL A 259 10.60 4.13 37.47
C VAL A 259 10.25 5.59 37.79
N ALA A 260 9.36 6.21 37.02
CA ALA A 260 8.99 7.60 37.20
C ALA A 260 8.07 7.82 38.41
N THR A 261 6.99 7.05 38.54
CA THR A 261 5.87 7.37 39.44
C THR A 261 5.38 6.23 40.32
N LEU A 262 5.60 4.97 39.97
CA LEU A 262 4.99 3.81 40.62
C LEU A 262 6.03 2.88 41.29
N LYS A 263 7.09 3.41 41.87
CA LYS A 263 8.25 2.65 42.45
C LYS A 263 7.86 1.66 43.55
N ASP A 264 6.72 1.83 44.17
CA ASP A 264 6.14 0.93 45.17
C ASP A 264 5.59 -0.36 44.55
N LEU A 265 5.18 -0.32 43.26
CA LEU A 265 4.59 -1.45 42.54
C LEU A 265 5.66 -2.38 41.94
N LYS A 266 6.52 -2.98 42.78
CA LYS A 266 7.65 -3.82 42.33
C LYS A 266 7.24 -5.02 41.47
N GLN A 267 6.00 -5.46 41.57
CA GLN A 267 5.49 -6.56 40.74
C GLN A 267 5.33 -6.14 39.29
N LEU A 268 5.12 -4.86 38.99
CA LEU A 268 4.98 -4.34 37.62
C LEU A 268 6.29 -4.54 36.84
N ASP A 269 7.40 -4.16 37.40
CA ASP A 269 8.74 -4.34 36.78
C ASP A 269 9.03 -5.83 36.52
N LYS A 270 8.78 -6.69 37.51
CA LYS A 270 8.98 -8.16 37.37
C LYS A 270 8.06 -8.78 36.33
N ALA A 271 6.80 -8.35 36.25
CA ALA A 271 5.85 -8.88 35.29
C ALA A 271 6.21 -8.45 33.86
N ALA A 272 6.64 -7.19 33.70
CA ALA A 272 7.15 -6.68 32.41
C ALA A 272 8.39 -7.44 31.95
N ASP A 273 9.38 -7.70 32.83
CA ASP A 273 10.58 -8.46 32.49
C ASP A 273 10.28 -9.91 32.09
N LYS A 274 9.37 -10.59 32.80
CA LYS A 274 8.93 -11.94 32.44
C LYS A 274 8.30 -11.96 31.06
N LEU A 275 7.40 -11.01 30.77
CA LEU A 275 6.74 -10.89 29.47
C LEU A 275 7.75 -10.63 28.36
N LEU A 276 8.67 -9.67 28.55
CA LEU A 276 9.73 -9.37 27.57
C LEU A 276 10.63 -10.58 27.29
N THR A 277 10.94 -11.37 28.31
CA THR A 277 11.73 -12.61 28.18
C THR A 277 10.97 -13.66 27.39
N SER A 278 9.71 -13.93 27.75
CA SER A 278 8.89 -14.93 27.02
C SER A 278 8.67 -14.58 25.56
N LEU A 279 8.53 -13.29 25.21
CA LEU A 279 8.42 -12.85 23.83
C LEU A 279 9.72 -13.09 23.03
N ARG A 280 10.88 -12.90 23.64
CA ARG A 280 12.18 -13.23 23.02
C ARG A 280 12.34 -14.74 22.83
N ASP A 281 12.02 -15.52 23.84
CA ASP A 281 12.10 -16.98 23.80
C ASP A 281 11.15 -17.54 22.75
N PHE A 282 9.92 -17.00 22.66
CA PHE A 282 8.98 -17.37 21.62
C PHE A 282 9.48 -17.00 20.22
N ARG A 283 10.16 -15.85 20.04
CA ARG A 283 10.79 -15.51 18.75
C ARG A 283 11.85 -16.56 18.33
N LEU A 284 12.57 -17.16 19.29
CA LEU A 284 13.61 -18.14 19.02
C LEU A 284 13.08 -19.51 18.53
N VAL A 285 11.79 -19.81 18.69
CA VAL A 285 11.20 -21.04 18.11
C VAL A 285 11.06 -20.97 16.59
N PHE A 286 11.08 -19.76 16.01
CA PHE A 286 11.08 -19.55 14.56
C PHE A 286 12.48 -19.63 14.01
N VAL A 287 12.62 -19.84 12.71
CA VAL A 287 13.91 -19.79 12.00
C VAL A 287 14.55 -18.40 12.17
N ASN A 288 15.88 -18.34 12.23
CA ASN A 288 16.61 -17.10 12.47
C ASN A 288 16.43 -16.05 11.36
N ASP A 289 16.28 -16.48 10.11
CA ASP A 289 16.06 -15.58 8.98
C ASP A 289 14.64 -15.02 8.97
N PRO A 290 14.43 -13.81 8.45
CA PRO A 290 13.10 -13.28 8.21
C PRO A 290 12.29 -14.25 7.36
N SER A 291 11.10 -14.62 7.85
CA SER A 291 10.28 -15.63 7.21
C SER A 291 8.80 -15.33 7.35
N ARG A 292 8.03 -15.88 6.42
CA ARG A 292 6.57 -15.98 6.49
C ARG A 292 6.19 -17.44 6.45
N GLY A 293 5.10 -17.80 7.13
CA GLY A 293 4.66 -19.19 7.12
C GLY A 293 3.24 -19.39 7.66
N ASN A 294 2.73 -20.59 7.45
CA ASN A 294 1.42 -20.99 7.91
C ASN A 294 1.45 -21.24 9.43
N TRP A 295 0.75 -20.38 10.19
CA TRP A 295 0.69 -20.48 11.64
C TRP A 295 -0.09 -21.70 12.11
N ARG A 296 -1.18 -22.07 11.42
CA ARG A 296 -1.98 -23.27 11.74
C ARG A 296 -1.12 -24.53 11.75
N ALA A 297 -0.27 -24.72 10.74
CA ALA A 297 0.63 -25.85 10.65
C ALA A 297 1.81 -25.75 11.63
N PHE A 298 2.41 -24.56 11.77
CA PHE A 298 3.58 -24.35 12.63
C PHE A 298 3.24 -24.54 14.11
N ARG A 299 2.07 -24.09 14.54
CA ARG A 299 1.57 -24.22 15.91
C ARG A 299 1.40 -25.68 16.38
N GLN A 300 1.27 -26.66 15.47
CA GLN A 300 1.12 -28.08 15.85
C GLN A 300 2.39 -28.66 16.48
N GLN A 301 3.52 -28.00 16.35
CA GLN A 301 4.78 -28.45 16.98
C GLN A 301 4.73 -28.25 18.50
N ALA A 302 5.09 -29.27 19.27
CA ALA A 302 5.03 -29.24 20.73
C ALA A 302 5.87 -28.12 21.36
N SER A 303 7.05 -27.82 20.79
CA SER A 303 7.90 -26.72 21.26
C SER A 303 7.25 -25.35 21.08
N VAL A 304 6.53 -25.16 19.98
CA VAL A 304 5.81 -23.91 19.66
C VAL A 304 4.61 -23.74 20.60
N GLN A 305 3.85 -24.83 20.84
CA GLN A 305 2.73 -24.82 21.78
C GLN A 305 3.18 -24.47 23.20
N ALA A 306 4.24 -25.10 23.68
CA ALA A 306 4.78 -24.84 25.01
C ALA A 306 5.25 -23.37 25.14
N ALA A 307 5.96 -22.84 24.17
CA ALA A 307 6.42 -21.46 24.18
C ALA A 307 5.26 -20.45 24.09
N ALA A 308 4.21 -20.75 23.29
CA ALA A 308 3.02 -19.91 23.19
C ALA A 308 2.23 -19.86 24.52
N MET A 309 2.15 -20.98 25.24
CA MET A 309 1.51 -21.04 26.57
C MET A 309 2.26 -20.17 27.59
N VAL A 310 3.59 -20.14 27.57
CA VAL A 310 4.39 -19.29 28.46
C VAL A 310 4.16 -17.81 28.17
N VAL A 311 4.05 -17.41 26.89
CA VAL A 311 3.68 -16.01 26.54
C VAL A 311 2.30 -15.67 27.08
N GLU A 312 1.30 -16.55 26.91
CA GLU A 312 -0.05 -16.31 27.41
C GLU A 312 -0.10 -16.20 28.95
N GLU A 313 0.62 -17.06 29.65
CA GLU A 313 0.74 -17.02 31.13
C GLU A 313 1.34 -15.68 31.58
N HIS A 314 2.46 -15.24 30.97
CA HIS A 314 3.11 -14.00 31.36
C HIS A 314 2.32 -12.76 30.96
N LEU A 315 1.62 -12.79 29.81
CA LEU A 315 0.72 -11.71 29.40
C LEU A 315 -0.48 -11.60 30.35
N SER A 316 -1.06 -12.72 30.77
CA SER A 316 -2.14 -12.77 31.75
C SER A 316 -1.67 -12.25 33.11
N PHE A 317 -0.48 -12.67 33.56
CA PHE A 317 0.09 -12.19 34.82
C PHE A 317 0.36 -10.68 34.76
N PHE A 318 0.89 -10.15 33.66
CA PHE A 318 1.12 -8.73 33.48
C PHE A 318 -0.19 -7.93 33.52
N HIS A 319 -1.25 -8.44 32.86
CA HIS A 319 -2.59 -7.86 32.90
C HIS A 319 -3.18 -7.81 34.33
N GLU A 320 -3.05 -8.86 35.12
CA GLU A 320 -3.53 -8.88 36.52
C GLU A 320 -2.76 -7.91 37.43
N VAL A 321 -1.45 -7.75 37.20
CA VAL A 321 -0.64 -6.74 37.91
C VAL A 321 -1.10 -5.32 37.57
N LEU A 322 -1.36 -5.02 36.30
CA LEU A 322 -1.90 -3.72 35.87
C LEU A 322 -3.27 -3.47 36.50
N LYS A 323 -4.16 -4.48 36.52
CA LYS A 323 -5.48 -4.42 37.15
C LYS A 323 -5.42 -4.02 38.61
N SER A 324 -4.43 -4.54 39.35
CA SER A 324 -4.28 -4.27 40.79
C SER A 324 -3.94 -2.81 41.11
N ALA A 325 -3.54 -2.03 40.11
CA ALA A 325 -3.10 -0.66 40.27
C ALA A 325 -3.95 0.36 39.50
N LEU A 326 -5.12 -0.06 38.99
CA LEU A 326 -6.05 0.83 38.28
C LEU A 326 -6.42 2.08 39.10
N GLY A 327 -6.60 3.19 38.39
CA GLY A 327 -6.94 4.51 38.97
C GLY A 327 -5.73 5.27 39.55
N ARG A 328 -4.52 4.70 39.49
CA ARG A 328 -3.32 5.36 40.02
C ARG A 328 -2.66 6.31 39.00
N HIS A 329 -2.80 6.01 37.72
CA HIS A 329 -2.25 6.81 36.63
C HIS A 329 -2.97 6.52 35.30
N ALA A 330 -3.30 7.55 34.52
CA ALA A 330 -4.02 7.40 33.24
C ALA A 330 -3.28 6.50 32.23
N ASP A 331 -1.95 6.60 32.16
CA ASP A 331 -1.15 5.73 31.27
C ASP A 331 -1.19 4.26 31.72
N LEU A 332 -1.30 4.00 33.03
CA LEU A 332 -1.45 2.64 33.55
C LEU A 332 -2.82 2.07 33.19
N ASP A 333 -3.88 2.87 33.36
CA ASP A 333 -5.25 2.45 33.04
C ASP A 333 -5.37 2.13 31.54
N ASN A 334 -4.80 2.99 30.68
CA ASN A 334 -4.67 2.70 29.25
C ASN A 334 -3.82 1.44 28.95
N GLY A 335 -2.73 1.26 29.70
CA GLY A 335 -1.90 0.05 29.62
C GLY A 335 -2.65 -1.23 29.97
N TYR A 336 -3.52 -1.18 30.96
CA TYR A 336 -4.40 -2.30 31.33
C TYR A 336 -5.34 -2.68 30.18
N GLU A 337 -6.04 -1.70 29.59
CA GLU A 337 -6.95 -1.92 28.47
C GLU A 337 -6.21 -2.53 27.26
N ARG A 338 -5.05 -1.99 26.91
CA ARG A 338 -4.21 -2.49 25.82
C ARG A 338 -3.74 -3.92 26.07
N CYS A 339 -3.30 -4.21 27.28
CA CYS A 339 -2.88 -5.57 27.67
C CYS A 339 -4.03 -6.57 27.54
N GLY A 340 -5.23 -6.20 27.97
CA GLY A 340 -6.44 -7.00 27.82
C GLY A 340 -6.78 -7.30 26.36
N GLN A 341 -6.65 -6.30 25.46
CA GLN A 341 -6.83 -6.48 24.03
C GLN A 341 -5.78 -7.44 23.43
N PHE A 342 -4.51 -7.30 23.80
CA PHE A 342 -3.46 -8.23 23.35
C PHE A 342 -3.71 -9.66 23.82
N LEU A 343 -4.13 -9.85 25.08
CA LEU A 343 -4.45 -11.16 25.61
C LEU A 343 -5.62 -11.81 24.86
N HIS A 344 -6.68 -11.07 24.61
CA HIS A 344 -7.82 -11.53 23.84
C HIS A 344 -7.44 -11.94 22.41
N LYS A 345 -6.70 -11.08 21.70
CA LYS A 345 -6.21 -11.38 20.35
C LYS A 345 -5.26 -12.58 20.33
N TRP A 346 -4.37 -12.67 21.33
CA TRP A 346 -3.48 -13.83 21.48
C TRP A 346 -4.27 -15.13 21.56
N GLN A 347 -5.31 -15.18 22.38
CA GLN A 347 -6.19 -16.35 22.54
C GLN A 347 -6.94 -16.68 21.24
N GLN A 348 -7.45 -15.68 20.51
CA GLN A 348 -8.07 -15.90 19.20
C GLN A 348 -7.10 -16.50 18.18
N LEU A 349 -5.84 -16.06 18.18
CA LEU A 349 -4.80 -16.59 17.29
C LEU A 349 -4.35 -18.02 17.66
N GLN A 350 -4.69 -18.50 18.87
CA GLN A 350 -4.48 -19.89 19.27
C GLN A 350 -5.61 -20.82 18.78
N ASP A 351 -6.81 -20.31 18.48
CA ASP A 351 -7.93 -21.06 17.91
C ASP A 351 -7.81 -21.14 16.38
N THR A 352 -6.90 -22.00 15.91
CA THR A 352 -6.60 -22.15 14.48
C THR A 352 -7.58 -23.02 13.71
N GLU A 353 -8.58 -23.65 14.36
CA GLU A 353 -9.60 -24.48 13.68
C GLU A 353 -10.69 -23.65 13.00
N ARG A 354 -10.72 -22.35 13.24
CA ARG A 354 -11.71 -21.43 12.70
C ARG A 354 -11.62 -21.37 11.16
N THR A 355 -12.73 -21.65 10.48
CA THR A 355 -12.84 -21.66 9.01
C THR A 355 -13.01 -20.23 8.45
N GLY A 356 -12.72 -20.03 7.17
CA GLY A 356 -12.84 -18.71 6.50
C GLY A 356 -11.71 -17.73 6.82
N TYR A 357 -10.67 -18.18 7.52
CA TYR A 357 -9.51 -17.37 7.87
C TYR A 357 -8.20 -18.05 7.50
N SER A 358 -7.24 -17.25 7.07
CA SER A 358 -5.83 -17.62 6.98
C SER A 358 -5.15 -17.30 8.30
N PHE A 359 -4.47 -18.28 8.90
CA PHE A 359 -3.61 -18.10 10.06
C PHE A 359 -2.16 -18.17 9.62
N TRP A 360 -1.44 -17.08 9.74
CA TRP A 360 -0.06 -17.00 9.28
C TRP A 360 0.81 -16.15 10.20
N PHE A 361 2.11 -16.26 10.03
CA PHE A 361 3.07 -15.46 10.79
C PHE A 361 4.09 -14.81 9.86
N GLU A 362 4.67 -13.72 10.32
CA GLU A 362 5.88 -13.13 9.76
C GLU A 362 6.88 -12.82 10.86
N THR A 363 8.15 -12.93 10.52
CA THR A 363 9.26 -12.67 11.45
C THR A 363 10.28 -11.73 10.86
N THR A 364 10.90 -10.96 11.73
CA THR A 364 12.16 -10.25 11.52
C THR A 364 13.23 -10.86 12.40
N PRO A 365 14.52 -10.48 12.33
CA PRO A 365 15.54 -11.03 13.23
C PRO A 365 15.21 -10.90 14.72
N ARG A 366 14.42 -9.91 15.12
CA ARG A 366 14.13 -9.60 16.53
C ARG A 366 12.66 -9.70 16.93
N GLN A 367 11.75 -9.81 15.97
CA GLN A 367 10.31 -9.67 16.19
C GLN A 367 9.52 -10.73 15.42
N PHE A 368 8.29 -10.95 15.85
CA PHE A 368 7.30 -11.75 15.13
C PHE A 368 5.95 -11.03 15.14
N THR A 369 5.13 -11.34 14.16
CA THR A 369 3.71 -10.98 14.14
C THR A 369 2.90 -12.21 13.76
N LEU A 370 1.86 -12.50 14.52
CA LEU A 370 0.86 -13.53 14.22
C LEU A 370 -0.37 -12.84 13.64
N HIS A 371 -0.94 -13.43 12.60
CA HIS A 371 -2.08 -12.88 11.86
C HIS A 371 -3.21 -13.89 11.72
N GLN A 372 -4.45 -13.40 11.85
CA GLN A 372 -5.68 -14.06 11.44
C GLN A 372 -6.36 -13.17 10.40
N THR A 373 -6.29 -13.54 9.13
CA THR A 373 -6.78 -12.74 8.01
C THR A 373 -8.00 -13.41 7.39
N PRO A 374 -9.13 -12.72 7.22
CA PRO A 374 -10.30 -13.29 6.54
C PRO A 374 -9.96 -13.55 5.07
N LEU A 375 -10.41 -14.68 4.54
CA LEU A 375 -10.20 -15.07 3.13
C LEU A 375 -11.07 -14.27 2.17
N SER A 376 -12.20 -13.75 2.65
CA SER A 376 -13.10 -12.87 1.91
C SER A 376 -13.55 -11.71 2.79
N VAL A 377 -13.64 -10.54 2.22
CA VAL A 377 -14.20 -9.34 2.86
C VAL A 377 -15.59 -9.01 2.31
N ALA A 378 -16.07 -9.78 1.34
CA ALA A 378 -17.30 -9.54 0.60
C ALA A 378 -18.55 -9.39 1.50
N ASP A 379 -18.67 -10.21 2.53
CA ASP A 379 -19.84 -10.16 3.42
C ASP A 379 -19.83 -8.88 4.27
N LYS A 380 -18.69 -8.54 4.87
CA LYS A 380 -18.56 -7.36 5.72
C LYS A 380 -18.63 -6.07 4.90
N PHE A 381 -17.76 -5.93 3.90
CA PHE A 381 -17.70 -4.73 3.10
C PHE A 381 -18.96 -4.56 2.24
N GLY A 382 -19.42 -5.63 1.57
CA GLY A 382 -20.67 -5.63 0.82
C GLY A 382 -21.89 -5.35 1.70
N GLY A 383 -21.91 -5.82 2.94
CA GLY A 383 -22.93 -5.48 3.94
C GLY A 383 -22.96 -3.98 4.24
N TYR A 384 -21.79 -3.38 4.43
CA TYR A 384 -21.66 -1.94 4.66
C TYR A 384 -22.11 -1.11 3.45
N LEU A 385 -21.75 -1.53 2.24
CA LEU A 385 -22.18 -0.88 1.00
C LEU A 385 -23.71 -0.88 0.86
N ARG A 386 -24.37 -1.99 1.18
CA ARG A 386 -25.82 -2.13 1.11
C ARG A 386 -26.56 -1.33 2.18
N ALA A 387 -25.97 -1.20 3.36
CA ALA A 387 -26.56 -0.46 4.47
C ALA A 387 -26.47 1.06 4.30
N SER A 388 -25.63 1.53 3.39
CA SER A 388 -25.36 2.96 3.18
C SER A 388 -26.12 3.50 1.97
N ASP A 389 -26.69 4.70 2.09
CA ASP A 389 -27.32 5.45 1.00
C ASP A 389 -26.33 6.47 0.41
N MET A 390 -25.20 5.96 -0.12
CA MET A 390 -24.12 6.75 -0.70
C MET A 390 -23.79 6.31 -2.12
N ALA A 391 -23.20 7.21 -2.90
CA ALA A 391 -22.56 6.83 -4.16
C ALA A 391 -21.19 6.20 -3.89
N TRP A 392 -20.92 5.06 -4.53
CA TRP A 392 -19.64 4.35 -4.37
C TRP A 392 -18.95 4.24 -5.72
N ILE A 393 -17.83 4.91 -5.88
CA ILE A 393 -17.06 4.96 -7.13
C ILE A 393 -15.71 4.29 -6.92
N PHE A 394 -15.45 3.24 -7.67
CA PHE A 394 -14.20 2.49 -7.66
C PHE A 394 -13.48 2.71 -8.98
N THR A 395 -12.29 3.28 -8.95
CA THR A 395 -11.52 3.55 -10.16
C THR A 395 -10.06 3.09 -10.02
N SER A 396 -9.54 2.53 -11.09
CA SER A 396 -8.13 2.17 -11.23
C SER A 396 -7.76 2.05 -12.70
N ALA A 397 -6.47 1.96 -12.98
CA ALA A 397 -5.98 1.58 -14.30
C ALA A 397 -6.16 0.09 -14.61
N THR A 398 -6.34 -0.72 -13.58
CA THR A 398 -6.32 -2.20 -13.66
C THR A 398 -7.31 -2.79 -12.66
N LEU A 399 -8.51 -3.17 -13.12
CA LEU A 399 -9.56 -3.83 -12.32
C LEU A 399 -10.11 -5.06 -13.03
N ALA A 400 -10.16 -5.00 -14.36
CA ALA A 400 -10.76 -6.04 -15.19
C ALA A 400 -9.70 -7.00 -15.74
N VAL A 401 -10.10 -8.24 -15.90
CA VAL A 401 -9.38 -9.27 -16.66
C VAL A 401 -10.17 -9.51 -17.94
N ASN A 402 -9.62 -9.12 -19.10
CA ASN A 402 -10.31 -9.22 -20.39
C ASN A 402 -11.72 -8.58 -20.36
N GLU A 403 -11.81 -7.34 -19.83
CA GLU A 403 -13.04 -6.55 -19.64
C GLU A 403 -14.05 -7.14 -18.61
N ASP A 404 -13.72 -8.24 -17.97
CA ASP A 404 -14.53 -8.84 -16.91
C ASP A 404 -14.09 -8.32 -15.53
N PHE A 405 -15.04 -7.74 -14.79
CA PHE A 405 -14.86 -7.19 -13.45
C PHE A 405 -15.24 -8.16 -12.32
N SER A 406 -15.67 -9.38 -12.64
CA SER A 406 -16.19 -10.34 -11.66
C SER A 406 -15.22 -10.60 -10.52
N HIS A 407 -13.93 -10.79 -10.82
CA HIS A 407 -12.90 -11.00 -9.81
C HIS A 407 -12.86 -9.88 -8.76
N PHE A 408 -12.91 -8.61 -9.18
CA PHE A 408 -12.89 -7.45 -8.28
C PHE A 408 -14.20 -7.30 -7.51
N THR A 409 -15.34 -7.42 -8.21
CA THR A 409 -16.66 -7.19 -7.61
C THR A 409 -17.05 -8.26 -6.60
N GLU A 410 -16.70 -9.52 -6.87
CA GLU A 410 -16.92 -10.65 -5.95
C GLU A 410 -16.06 -10.53 -4.68
N GLN A 411 -14.81 -10.15 -4.80
CA GLN A 411 -13.92 -9.98 -3.65
C GLN A 411 -14.41 -8.93 -2.66
N LEU A 412 -15.04 -7.86 -3.13
CA LEU A 412 -15.57 -6.77 -2.32
C LEU A 412 -17.07 -6.91 -2.01
N GLY A 413 -17.77 -7.90 -2.57
CA GLY A 413 -19.20 -8.11 -2.37
C GLY A 413 -20.08 -7.04 -3.01
N LEU A 414 -19.63 -6.45 -4.13
CA LEU A 414 -20.41 -5.51 -4.92
C LEU A 414 -21.57 -6.24 -5.63
N GLN A 415 -22.77 -5.69 -5.57
CA GLN A 415 -23.94 -6.30 -6.19
C GLN A 415 -24.35 -5.49 -7.41
N GLN A 416 -24.19 -6.07 -8.59
CA GLN A 416 -24.58 -5.50 -9.88
C GLN A 416 -24.14 -4.02 -10.06
N PRO A 417 -22.88 -3.68 -9.82
CA PRO A 417 -22.42 -2.32 -10.04
C PRO A 417 -22.49 -1.97 -11.54
N THR A 418 -22.66 -0.70 -11.83
CA THR A 418 -22.40 -0.21 -13.20
C THR A 418 -20.90 -0.34 -13.47
N THR A 419 -20.52 -0.99 -14.56
CA THR A 419 -19.11 -1.18 -14.94
C THR A 419 -18.78 -0.39 -16.20
N LEU A 420 -17.57 0.18 -16.27
CA LEU A 420 -17.10 0.93 -17.41
C LEU A 420 -15.61 0.64 -17.64
N CYS A 421 -15.27 0.14 -18.83
CA CYS A 421 -13.91 -0.05 -19.28
C CYS A 421 -13.56 1.02 -20.32
N LEU A 422 -12.57 1.83 -20.02
CA LEU A 422 -12.13 2.93 -20.87
C LEU A 422 -10.70 2.69 -21.35
N PRO A 423 -10.50 2.49 -22.66
CA PRO A 423 -9.19 2.26 -23.23
C PRO A 423 -8.31 3.51 -23.11
N SER A 424 -7.02 3.29 -23.14
CA SER A 424 -6.02 4.36 -23.23
C SER A 424 -6.19 5.17 -24.53
N PRO A 425 -5.98 6.49 -24.48
CA PRO A 425 -6.00 7.32 -25.67
C PRO A 425 -4.72 7.18 -26.53
N PHE A 426 -3.77 6.37 -26.12
CA PHE A 426 -2.46 6.24 -26.76
C PHE A 426 -2.47 5.20 -27.89
N ASP A 427 -1.74 5.46 -28.97
CA ASP A 427 -1.55 4.51 -30.06
C ASP A 427 -0.43 3.51 -29.77
N PHE A 428 -0.75 2.51 -28.97
CA PHE A 428 0.21 1.47 -28.58
C PHE A 428 0.79 0.69 -29.78
N GLN A 429 0.08 0.64 -30.92
CA GLN A 429 0.61 -0.02 -32.12
C GLN A 429 1.82 0.71 -32.71
N GLN A 430 1.87 2.03 -32.56
CA GLN A 430 2.99 2.85 -33.02
C GLN A 430 4.01 3.12 -31.91
N GLN A 431 3.54 3.29 -30.67
CA GLN A 431 4.37 3.74 -29.55
C GLN A 431 5.08 2.60 -28.82
N ALA A 432 4.55 1.36 -28.87
CA ALA A 432 5.09 0.29 -28.06
C ALA A 432 5.28 -1.03 -28.81
N LEU A 433 6.36 -1.73 -28.47
CA LEU A 433 6.61 -3.09 -28.91
C LEU A 433 6.64 -4.03 -27.72
N LEU A 434 5.78 -5.07 -27.72
CA LEU A 434 5.85 -6.20 -26.80
C LEU A 434 6.75 -7.28 -27.39
N CYS A 435 7.90 -7.51 -26.76
CA CYS A 435 8.82 -8.59 -27.13
C CYS A 435 8.71 -9.77 -26.17
N LEU A 436 8.50 -10.96 -26.72
CA LEU A 436 8.45 -12.26 -26.01
C LEU A 436 9.59 -13.14 -26.54
N PRO A 437 10.84 -12.99 -26.02
CA PRO A 437 12.02 -13.63 -26.59
C PRO A 437 11.86 -15.14 -26.71
N ARG A 438 12.36 -15.71 -27.81
CA ARG A 438 12.41 -17.18 -28.01
C ARG A 438 13.55 -17.78 -27.21
N TYR A 439 13.46 -19.07 -27.00
CA TYR A 439 14.57 -19.91 -26.47
C TYR A 439 15.03 -19.53 -25.04
N LEU A 440 14.15 -18.93 -24.24
CA LEU A 440 14.43 -18.74 -22.84
C LEU A 440 14.25 -20.05 -22.06
N PRO A 441 15.07 -20.29 -21.01
CA PRO A 441 14.81 -21.32 -20.03
C PRO A 441 13.45 -21.14 -19.36
N GLN A 442 12.91 -22.21 -18.75
CA GLN A 442 11.75 -22.06 -17.88
C GLN A 442 12.12 -21.19 -16.64
N PRO A 443 11.17 -20.44 -16.05
CA PRO A 443 11.47 -19.51 -14.96
C PRO A 443 12.19 -20.10 -13.75
N HIS A 444 12.10 -21.41 -13.54
CA HIS A 444 12.75 -22.15 -12.44
C HIS A 444 14.03 -22.89 -12.86
N GLU A 445 14.36 -22.90 -14.13
CA GLU A 445 15.54 -23.61 -14.65
C GLU A 445 16.84 -22.82 -14.40
N ARG A 446 17.93 -23.57 -14.31
CA ARG A 446 19.28 -23.00 -14.29
C ARG A 446 19.54 -22.29 -15.63
N GLY A 447 20.24 -21.16 -15.58
CA GLY A 447 20.53 -20.34 -16.76
C GLY A 447 19.54 -19.20 -17.01
N MET A 448 18.44 -19.10 -16.24
CA MET A 448 17.48 -18.01 -16.41
C MET A 448 18.07 -16.63 -16.03
N SER A 449 18.90 -16.58 -14.99
CA SER A 449 19.59 -15.34 -14.61
C SER A 449 20.58 -14.86 -15.69
N GLU A 450 21.31 -15.78 -16.29
CA GLU A 450 22.24 -15.50 -17.37
C GLU A 450 21.50 -15.05 -18.65
N ALA A 451 20.35 -15.67 -18.94
CA ALA A 451 19.52 -15.27 -20.07
C ALA A 451 18.95 -13.84 -19.87
N ILE A 452 18.47 -13.53 -18.66
CA ILE A 452 18.00 -12.17 -18.34
C ILE A 452 19.17 -11.18 -18.45
N LEU A 453 20.34 -11.50 -17.89
CA LEU A 453 21.53 -10.66 -17.99
C LEU A 453 21.90 -10.36 -19.44
N GLN A 454 21.90 -11.37 -20.31
CA GLN A 454 22.19 -11.20 -21.74
C GLN A 454 21.17 -10.27 -22.43
N ILE A 455 19.88 -10.44 -22.14
CA ILE A 455 18.82 -9.57 -22.67
C ILE A 455 19.03 -8.14 -22.19
N VAL A 456 19.24 -7.94 -20.90
CA VAL A 456 19.46 -6.61 -20.32
C VAL A 456 20.68 -5.95 -20.97
N THR A 457 21.80 -6.63 -21.07
CA THR A 457 23.02 -6.09 -21.68
C THR A 457 22.79 -5.67 -23.13
N GLN A 458 22.18 -6.51 -23.97
CA GLN A 458 21.86 -6.18 -25.36
C GLN A 458 20.90 -4.98 -25.48
N VAL A 459 19.93 -4.89 -24.57
CA VAL A 459 19.01 -3.74 -24.50
C VAL A 459 19.77 -2.46 -24.14
N LEU A 460 20.66 -2.53 -23.15
CA LEU A 460 21.45 -1.36 -22.73
C LEU A 460 22.38 -0.85 -23.84
N ASP A 461 22.96 -1.75 -24.63
CA ASP A 461 23.79 -1.39 -25.80
C ASP A 461 22.97 -0.67 -26.89
N ALA A 462 21.67 -1.01 -27.02
CA ALA A 462 20.78 -0.44 -28.01
C ALA A 462 20.06 0.83 -27.55
N ASN A 463 19.83 1.00 -26.23
CA ASN A 463 19.09 2.09 -25.60
C ASN A 463 20.07 3.01 -24.85
N GLN A 464 20.96 3.70 -25.54
CA GLN A 464 22.06 4.44 -24.91
C GLN A 464 21.61 5.69 -24.16
N HIS A 465 20.53 6.33 -24.59
CA HIS A 465 20.05 7.59 -24.04
C HIS A 465 18.80 7.44 -23.15
N GLY A 466 18.10 6.31 -23.20
CA GLY A 466 16.89 6.08 -22.42
C GLY A 466 17.11 5.20 -21.20
N GLY A 467 16.28 5.42 -20.16
CA GLY A 467 16.28 4.58 -18.97
C GLY A 467 15.61 3.22 -19.18
N THR A 468 16.01 2.27 -18.37
CA THR A 468 15.49 0.89 -18.39
C THR A 468 15.03 0.47 -17.01
N PHE A 469 13.79 -0.02 -16.89
CA PHE A 469 13.31 -0.74 -15.69
C PHE A 469 13.49 -2.24 -15.90
N VAL A 470 14.05 -2.92 -14.90
CA VAL A 470 14.09 -4.37 -14.83
C VAL A 470 13.29 -4.79 -13.60
N LEU A 471 12.10 -5.33 -13.82
CA LEU A 471 11.14 -5.68 -12.80
C LEU A 471 11.19 -7.19 -12.52
N PHE A 472 11.48 -7.51 -11.27
CA PHE A 472 11.62 -8.89 -10.80
C PHE A 472 10.44 -9.30 -9.93
N THR A 473 10.13 -10.58 -9.97
CA THR A 473 9.13 -11.19 -9.09
C THR A 473 9.73 -11.71 -7.78
N SER A 474 11.06 -11.68 -7.64
CA SER A 474 11.74 -12.06 -6.40
C SER A 474 12.99 -11.24 -6.12
N HIS A 475 13.21 -10.92 -4.85
CA HIS A 475 14.42 -10.24 -4.39
C HIS A 475 15.71 -11.04 -4.67
N ARG A 476 15.64 -12.37 -4.61
CA ARG A 476 16.78 -13.24 -4.91
C ARG A 476 17.27 -13.05 -6.35
N MET A 477 16.34 -13.07 -7.34
CA MET A 477 16.70 -12.87 -8.74
C MET A 477 17.20 -11.45 -8.99
N LEU A 478 16.57 -10.45 -8.38
CA LEU A 478 17.00 -9.06 -8.44
C LEU A 478 18.47 -8.93 -8.00
N GLN A 479 18.81 -9.41 -6.80
CA GLN A 479 20.16 -9.30 -6.26
C GLN A 479 21.20 -10.04 -7.12
N LEU A 480 20.86 -11.23 -7.61
CA LEU A 480 21.75 -12.02 -8.47
C LEU A 480 22.05 -11.28 -9.77
N VAL A 481 21.03 -10.78 -10.47
CA VAL A 481 21.21 -10.05 -11.73
C VAL A 481 21.90 -8.70 -11.48
N ALA A 482 21.58 -7.98 -10.39
CA ALA A 482 22.23 -6.72 -10.05
C ALA A 482 23.75 -6.88 -9.86
N GLN A 483 24.17 -7.92 -9.12
CA GLN A 483 25.59 -8.21 -8.92
C GLN A 483 26.32 -8.53 -10.24
N GLN A 484 25.71 -9.34 -11.10
CA GLN A 484 26.29 -9.68 -12.39
C GLN A 484 26.33 -8.48 -13.34
N LEU A 485 25.26 -7.68 -13.36
CA LEU A 485 25.15 -6.50 -14.22
C LEU A 485 26.19 -5.43 -13.87
N ALA A 486 26.49 -5.26 -12.60
CA ALA A 486 27.53 -4.34 -12.12
C ALA A 486 28.94 -4.67 -12.65
N MET A 487 29.19 -5.90 -13.12
CA MET A 487 30.47 -6.31 -13.70
C MET A 487 30.56 -6.08 -15.21
N VAL A 488 29.43 -5.83 -15.89
CA VAL A 488 29.35 -5.81 -17.36
C VAL A 488 28.85 -4.48 -17.92
N THR A 489 28.44 -3.53 -17.08
CA THR A 489 27.97 -2.21 -17.54
C THR A 489 28.50 -1.10 -16.64
N ASP A 490 28.84 0.03 -17.25
CA ASP A 490 29.22 1.28 -16.55
C ASP A 490 28.00 2.20 -16.32
N ARG A 491 26.80 1.76 -16.71
CA ARG A 491 25.58 2.57 -16.54
C ARG A 491 25.19 2.64 -15.06
N PRO A 492 24.59 3.77 -14.63
CA PRO A 492 24.11 3.90 -13.27
C PRO A 492 23.10 2.82 -12.92
N LEU A 493 23.41 1.95 -11.95
CA LEU A 493 22.54 0.92 -11.43
C LEU A 493 21.84 1.41 -10.17
N LEU A 494 20.52 1.49 -10.22
CA LEU A 494 19.64 1.90 -9.13
C LEU A 494 18.90 0.68 -8.61
N VAL A 495 19.43 0.11 -7.53
CA VAL A 495 18.96 -1.19 -7.01
C VAL A 495 18.03 -0.95 -5.82
N GLN A 496 16.85 -1.53 -5.84
CA GLN A 496 15.91 -1.48 -4.71
C GLN A 496 16.57 -1.96 -3.42
N GLY A 497 16.43 -1.14 -2.36
CA GLY A 497 17.02 -1.41 -1.05
C GLY A 497 18.37 -0.70 -0.80
N SER A 498 18.97 -0.05 -1.79
CA SER A 498 20.17 0.77 -1.60
C SER A 498 19.88 2.14 -0.97
N THR A 499 18.72 2.71 -1.27
CA THR A 499 18.20 3.96 -0.68
C THR A 499 16.66 3.99 -0.76
N SER A 500 16.03 5.10 -0.36
CA SER A 500 14.57 5.22 -0.43
C SER A 500 14.04 5.09 -1.86
N LYS A 501 12.79 4.59 -2.01
CA LYS A 501 12.13 4.48 -3.33
C LYS A 501 12.07 5.84 -4.04
N ARG A 502 11.83 6.91 -3.30
CA ARG A 502 11.75 8.26 -3.83
C ARG A 502 13.10 8.72 -4.40
N ASP A 503 14.17 8.55 -3.62
CA ASP A 503 15.52 8.95 -4.05
C ASP A 503 15.99 8.16 -5.28
N LEU A 504 15.67 6.85 -5.34
CA LEU A 504 15.95 6.02 -6.52
C LEU A 504 15.27 6.55 -7.77
N LEU A 505 14.00 6.96 -7.65
CA LEU A 505 13.25 7.51 -8.79
C LEU A 505 13.74 8.90 -9.20
N GLU A 506 14.04 9.78 -8.24
CA GLU A 506 14.61 11.10 -8.51
C GLU A 506 15.97 10.97 -9.22
N GLN A 507 16.84 10.07 -8.74
CA GLN A 507 18.11 9.76 -9.40
C GLN A 507 17.92 9.18 -10.79
N PHE A 508 16.97 8.24 -10.98
CA PHE A 508 16.68 7.65 -12.27
C PHE A 508 16.26 8.70 -13.30
N ILE A 509 15.36 9.58 -12.92
CA ILE A 509 14.89 10.68 -13.80
C ILE A 509 16.03 11.67 -14.10
N ALA A 510 16.83 12.03 -13.10
CA ALA A 510 17.93 12.98 -13.26
C ALA A 510 19.05 12.45 -14.17
N GLN A 511 19.30 11.16 -14.15
CA GLN A 511 20.33 10.50 -14.97
C GLN A 511 19.86 10.27 -16.42
N GLY A 512 18.56 10.05 -16.63
CA GLY A 512 17.94 9.86 -17.95
C GLY A 512 18.24 8.51 -18.62
N ASN A 513 19.39 7.87 -18.31
CA ASN A 513 19.82 6.61 -18.90
C ASN A 513 20.14 5.51 -17.86
N GLY A 514 19.68 5.67 -16.63
CA GLY A 514 19.89 4.71 -15.55
C GLY A 514 19.20 3.37 -15.79
N VAL A 515 19.62 2.36 -15.02
CA VAL A 515 18.96 1.05 -14.95
C VAL A 515 18.40 0.87 -13.55
N LEU A 516 17.07 0.84 -13.44
CA LEU A 516 16.41 0.61 -12.16
C LEU A 516 16.01 -0.86 -12.05
N LEU A 517 16.50 -1.52 -11.00
CA LEU A 517 16.16 -2.89 -10.67
C LEU A 517 15.24 -2.91 -9.45
N GLY A 518 14.00 -3.39 -9.62
CA GLY A 518 12.99 -3.38 -8.57
C GLY A 518 12.10 -4.62 -8.56
N THR A 519 11.41 -4.83 -7.45
CA THR A 519 10.36 -5.87 -7.30
C THR A 519 8.96 -5.23 -7.28
N SER A 520 7.97 -5.93 -6.79
CA SER A 520 6.54 -5.56 -6.78
C SER A 520 6.27 -4.10 -6.35
N SER A 521 7.03 -3.55 -5.41
CA SER A 521 6.84 -2.16 -4.97
C SER A 521 7.11 -1.12 -6.07
N PHE A 522 7.87 -1.47 -7.11
CA PHE A 522 8.11 -0.62 -8.29
C PHE A 522 7.14 -0.89 -9.45
N TRP A 523 6.32 -1.94 -9.34
CA TRP A 523 5.25 -2.18 -10.31
C TRP A 523 4.10 -1.18 -10.14
N GLU A 524 3.96 -0.59 -8.95
CA GLU A 524 2.92 0.36 -8.59
C GLU A 524 3.48 1.73 -8.16
N GLY A 525 2.69 2.79 -8.34
CA GLY A 525 2.98 4.11 -7.78
C GLY A 525 4.22 4.81 -8.33
N VAL A 526 4.69 4.45 -9.53
CA VAL A 526 5.82 5.09 -10.22
C VAL A 526 5.31 5.85 -11.43
N ASP A 527 5.61 7.14 -11.53
CA ASP A 527 5.27 8.01 -12.66
C ASP A 527 6.56 8.58 -13.29
N VAL A 528 7.07 7.90 -14.30
CA VAL A 528 8.21 8.34 -15.11
C VAL A 528 7.70 8.60 -16.53
N ARG A 529 7.96 9.78 -17.08
CA ARG A 529 7.47 10.23 -18.39
C ARG A 529 8.61 10.54 -19.34
N GLY A 530 8.30 10.51 -20.61
CA GLY A 530 9.24 10.88 -21.67
C GLY A 530 10.37 9.88 -21.81
N ASP A 531 11.46 10.35 -22.40
CA ASP A 531 12.64 9.54 -22.70
C ASP A 531 13.36 8.97 -21.47
N ALA A 532 12.98 9.40 -20.28
CA ALA A 532 13.52 8.85 -19.03
C ALA A 532 13.23 7.35 -18.86
N LEU A 533 12.19 6.80 -19.51
CA LEU A 533 11.90 5.36 -19.49
C LEU A 533 11.51 4.87 -20.89
N ARG A 534 12.40 4.13 -21.55
CA ARG A 534 12.20 3.58 -22.89
C ARG A 534 12.10 2.06 -22.94
N CYS A 535 12.48 1.37 -21.88
CA CYS A 535 12.40 -0.08 -21.82
C CYS A 535 11.94 -0.57 -20.46
N VAL A 536 11.00 -1.51 -20.44
CA VAL A 536 10.58 -2.27 -19.26
C VAL A 536 10.82 -3.75 -19.53
N ILE A 537 11.62 -4.38 -18.69
CA ILE A 537 11.92 -5.82 -18.75
C ILE A 537 11.30 -6.48 -17.53
N ILE A 538 10.51 -7.52 -17.72
CA ILE A 538 9.86 -8.32 -16.68
C ILE A 538 10.45 -9.72 -16.70
N ASP A 539 10.99 -10.18 -15.57
CA ASP A 539 11.72 -11.44 -15.45
C ASP A 539 10.84 -12.66 -15.74
N LYS A 540 9.63 -12.67 -15.24
CA LYS A 540 8.62 -13.73 -15.47
C LYS A 540 7.22 -13.24 -15.11
N LEU A 541 6.20 -14.04 -15.41
CA LEU A 541 4.81 -13.75 -15.02
C LEU A 541 4.69 -13.61 -13.50
N PRO A 542 4.01 -12.55 -13.02
CA PRO A 542 3.95 -12.19 -11.60
C PRO A 542 2.91 -13.02 -10.84
N PHE A 543 2.99 -14.33 -10.92
CA PHE A 543 2.24 -15.21 -10.03
C PHE A 543 2.76 -15.06 -8.60
N ALA A 544 1.86 -15.02 -7.63
CA ALA A 544 2.23 -15.01 -6.23
C ALA A 544 3.01 -16.30 -5.86
N SER A 545 3.88 -16.19 -4.86
CA SER A 545 4.68 -17.34 -4.42
C SER A 545 3.77 -18.45 -3.89
N PRO A 546 4.01 -19.72 -4.27
CA PRO A 546 3.30 -20.85 -3.69
C PRO A 546 3.44 -20.95 -2.16
N ASP A 547 4.50 -20.37 -1.61
CA ASP A 547 4.76 -20.34 -0.16
C ASP A 547 4.04 -19.20 0.57
N ASP A 548 3.29 -18.34 -0.16
CA ASP A 548 2.51 -17.27 0.46
C ASP A 548 1.33 -17.86 1.26
N PRO A 549 1.26 -17.65 2.57
CA PRO A 549 0.25 -18.29 3.42
C PRO A 549 -1.19 -17.87 3.09
N LEU A 550 -1.39 -16.63 2.63
CA LEU A 550 -2.71 -16.14 2.26
C LEU A 550 -3.18 -16.78 0.95
N LEU A 551 -2.26 -16.90 -0.03
CA LEU A 551 -2.54 -17.62 -1.25
C LEU A 551 -2.86 -19.09 -0.97
N GLN A 552 -2.05 -19.78 -0.15
CA GLN A 552 -2.29 -21.17 0.23
C GLN A 552 -3.68 -21.36 0.83
N ALA A 553 -4.07 -20.48 1.77
CA ALA A 553 -5.38 -20.56 2.40
C ALA A 553 -6.54 -20.27 1.42
N ARG A 554 -6.38 -19.33 0.49
CA ARG A 554 -7.37 -19.08 -0.58
C ARG A 554 -7.49 -20.26 -1.53
N VAL A 555 -6.37 -20.90 -1.89
CA VAL A 555 -6.36 -22.10 -2.73
C VAL A 555 -7.06 -23.26 -2.04
N GLU A 556 -6.79 -23.48 -0.76
CA GLU A 556 -7.44 -24.53 0.05
C GLU A 556 -8.95 -24.29 0.14
N ASP A 557 -9.39 -23.05 0.42
CA ASP A 557 -10.82 -22.68 0.46
C ASP A 557 -11.51 -22.94 -0.88
N CYS A 558 -10.89 -22.56 -2.00
CA CYS A 558 -11.41 -22.85 -3.33
C CYS A 558 -11.55 -24.37 -3.57
N GLN A 559 -10.54 -25.16 -3.17
CA GLN A 559 -10.58 -26.62 -3.31
C GLN A 559 -11.72 -27.23 -2.50
N LEU A 560 -11.92 -26.78 -1.25
CA LEU A 560 -13.02 -27.23 -0.41
C LEU A 560 -14.40 -26.93 -1.01
N ARG A 561 -14.51 -25.82 -1.76
CA ARG A 561 -15.73 -25.43 -2.46
C ARG A 561 -15.86 -26.02 -3.88
N GLY A 562 -14.89 -26.81 -4.33
CA GLY A 562 -14.88 -27.39 -5.68
C GLY A 562 -14.65 -26.38 -6.81
N ILE A 563 -13.95 -25.26 -6.52
CA ILE A 563 -13.67 -24.17 -7.45
C ILE A 563 -12.20 -24.28 -7.91
N ASP A 564 -11.95 -23.99 -9.19
CA ASP A 564 -10.58 -23.91 -9.71
C ASP A 564 -9.86 -22.66 -9.15
N ALA A 565 -9.00 -22.90 -8.16
CA ALA A 565 -8.24 -21.85 -7.49
C ALA A 565 -7.26 -21.12 -8.42
N PHE A 566 -6.75 -21.78 -9.45
CA PHE A 566 -5.88 -21.12 -10.42
C PHE A 566 -6.67 -20.08 -11.23
N ALA A 567 -7.81 -20.48 -11.77
CA ALA A 567 -8.65 -19.60 -12.58
C ALA A 567 -9.29 -18.47 -11.76
N GLN A 568 -9.71 -18.76 -10.50
CA GLN A 568 -10.45 -17.80 -9.68
C GLN A 568 -9.55 -16.83 -8.91
N VAL A 569 -8.34 -17.25 -8.51
CA VAL A 569 -7.47 -16.45 -7.63
C VAL A 569 -6.16 -16.08 -8.30
N GLN A 570 -5.37 -17.08 -8.73
CA GLN A 570 -3.99 -16.84 -9.13
C GLN A 570 -3.88 -16.11 -10.47
N LEU A 571 -4.64 -16.53 -11.45
CA LEU A 571 -4.58 -15.97 -12.81
C LEU A 571 -5.05 -14.52 -12.86
N PRO A 572 -6.19 -14.13 -12.29
CA PRO A 572 -6.62 -12.72 -12.29
C PRO A 572 -5.61 -11.79 -11.60
N GLN A 573 -5.09 -12.17 -10.45
CA GLN A 573 -4.08 -11.38 -9.73
C GLN A 573 -2.80 -11.19 -10.56
N ALA A 574 -2.31 -12.26 -11.20
CA ALA A 574 -1.13 -12.18 -12.06
C ALA A 574 -1.36 -11.31 -13.31
N VAL A 575 -2.56 -11.37 -13.91
CA VAL A 575 -2.92 -10.51 -15.05
C VAL A 575 -2.94 -9.04 -14.66
N ILE A 576 -3.59 -8.70 -13.54
CA ILE A 576 -3.65 -7.33 -13.03
C ILE A 576 -2.23 -6.80 -12.73
N ALA A 577 -1.40 -7.59 -12.07
CA ALA A 577 -0.01 -7.23 -11.79
C ALA A 577 0.79 -7.00 -13.08
N LEU A 578 0.65 -7.86 -14.09
CA LEU A 578 1.33 -7.68 -15.38
C LEU A 578 0.86 -6.40 -16.10
N LYS A 579 -0.45 -6.09 -16.08
CA LYS A 579 -1.00 -4.83 -16.61
C LYS A 579 -0.36 -3.61 -15.94
N GLN A 580 -0.19 -3.66 -14.63
CA GLN A 580 0.45 -2.58 -13.86
C GLN A 580 1.90 -2.36 -14.27
N GLY A 581 2.68 -3.44 -14.41
CA GLY A 581 4.06 -3.37 -14.89
C GLY A 581 4.16 -2.83 -16.31
N ALA A 582 3.31 -3.32 -17.22
CA ALA A 582 3.23 -2.87 -18.61
C ALA A 582 2.83 -1.40 -18.72
N GLY A 583 1.90 -0.95 -17.89
CA GLY A 583 1.42 0.43 -17.85
C GLY A 583 2.45 1.47 -17.40
N ARG A 584 3.68 1.07 -17.05
CA ARG A 584 4.79 1.99 -16.77
C ARG A 584 5.38 2.58 -18.04
N LEU A 585 5.33 1.86 -19.15
CA LEU A 585 6.06 2.20 -20.38
C LEU A 585 5.51 3.45 -21.09
N ILE A 586 4.20 3.57 -21.23
CA ILE A 586 3.55 4.67 -21.96
C ILE A 586 2.68 5.48 -21.00
N ARG A 587 3.03 6.75 -20.80
CA ARG A 587 2.39 7.70 -19.88
C ARG A 587 1.91 8.97 -20.57
N ASP A 588 2.53 9.29 -21.72
CA ASP A 588 2.24 10.47 -22.52
C ASP A 588 2.09 10.11 -24.00
N ALA A 589 1.51 11.03 -24.76
CA ALA A 589 1.32 10.86 -26.22
C ALA A 589 2.65 10.74 -26.99
N ASN A 590 3.73 11.27 -26.44
CA ASN A 590 5.06 11.24 -27.05
C ASN A 590 5.94 10.08 -26.54
N ASP A 591 5.50 9.36 -25.51
CA ASP A 591 6.26 8.23 -25.01
C ASP A 591 6.32 7.11 -26.04
N SER A 592 7.45 6.43 -26.10
CA SER A 592 7.59 5.22 -26.91
C SER A 592 8.63 4.29 -26.32
N GLY A 593 8.44 2.99 -26.48
CA GLY A 593 9.41 2.06 -25.91
C GLY A 593 9.07 0.59 -26.11
N VAL A 594 9.83 -0.25 -25.42
CA VAL A 594 9.74 -1.70 -25.52
C VAL A 594 9.38 -2.32 -24.18
N LEU A 595 8.39 -3.21 -24.18
CA LEU A 595 8.09 -4.12 -23.07
C LEU A 595 8.64 -5.50 -23.40
N ILE A 596 9.56 -6.01 -22.61
CA ILE A 596 10.11 -7.36 -22.77
C ILE A 596 9.60 -8.22 -21.60
N VAL A 597 8.96 -9.34 -21.89
CA VAL A 597 8.54 -10.31 -20.87
C VAL A 597 9.29 -11.62 -21.09
N CYS A 598 10.15 -11.95 -20.12
CA CYS A 598 11.06 -13.09 -20.20
C CYS A 598 10.38 -14.40 -19.72
N ASP A 599 9.16 -14.66 -20.19
CA ASP A 599 8.41 -15.85 -19.78
C ASP A 599 7.70 -16.51 -20.97
N GLN A 600 8.16 -17.70 -21.33
CA GLN A 600 7.58 -18.45 -22.43
C GLN A 600 6.15 -18.95 -22.19
N ARG A 601 5.69 -18.99 -20.93
CA ARG A 601 4.34 -19.42 -20.57
C ARG A 601 3.25 -18.54 -21.20
N LEU A 602 3.56 -17.27 -21.50
CA LEU A 602 2.67 -16.39 -22.27
C LEU A 602 2.26 -16.93 -23.65
N VAL A 603 3.11 -17.75 -24.24
CA VAL A 603 2.87 -18.30 -25.59
C VAL A 603 2.61 -19.81 -25.56
N SER A 604 3.20 -20.52 -24.59
CA SER A 604 3.15 -21.98 -24.52
C SER A 604 1.99 -22.53 -23.70
N LYS A 605 1.37 -21.73 -22.84
CA LYS A 605 0.27 -22.18 -21.98
C LYS A 605 -1.09 -21.61 -22.45
N PRO A 606 -2.19 -22.37 -22.28
CA PRO A 606 -3.53 -21.92 -22.70
C PRO A 606 -3.95 -20.57 -22.08
N TYR A 607 -3.58 -20.33 -20.82
CA TYR A 607 -3.89 -19.07 -20.12
C TYR A 607 -3.09 -17.86 -20.62
N GLY A 608 -2.03 -18.06 -21.40
CA GLY A 608 -1.21 -16.97 -21.94
C GLY A 608 -2.02 -16.00 -22.80
N GLY A 609 -3.03 -16.51 -23.51
CA GLY A 609 -3.98 -15.68 -24.28
C GLY A 609 -4.72 -14.67 -23.44
N ILE A 610 -5.09 -15.00 -22.20
CA ILE A 610 -5.79 -14.09 -21.26
C ILE A 610 -4.88 -12.90 -20.90
N PHE A 611 -3.62 -13.14 -20.59
CA PHE A 611 -2.65 -12.07 -20.37
C PHE A 611 -2.50 -11.15 -21.57
N LEU A 612 -2.33 -11.76 -22.76
CA LEU A 612 -2.11 -11.00 -23.99
C LEU A 612 -3.33 -10.18 -24.45
N GLN A 613 -4.53 -10.62 -24.15
CA GLN A 613 -5.78 -9.90 -24.41
C GLN A 613 -6.00 -8.77 -23.38
N SER A 614 -5.51 -8.94 -22.15
CA SER A 614 -5.63 -7.96 -21.09
C SER A 614 -4.59 -6.83 -21.17
N LEU A 615 -3.51 -7.00 -21.93
CA LEU A 615 -2.51 -5.97 -22.18
C LEU A 615 -2.97 -4.98 -23.26
N PRO A 616 -2.50 -3.73 -23.23
CA PRO A 616 -2.71 -2.79 -24.34
C PRO A 616 -2.31 -3.38 -25.70
N ASN A 617 -3.00 -2.99 -26.75
CA ASN A 617 -2.79 -3.55 -28.10
C ASN A 617 -1.48 -3.06 -28.72
N MET A 618 -0.34 -3.57 -28.21
CA MET A 618 1.02 -3.27 -28.71
C MET A 618 1.35 -4.13 -29.93
N ARG A 619 2.25 -3.64 -30.76
CA ARG A 619 2.91 -4.47 -31.78
C ARG A 619 3.68 -5.61 -31.08
N ARG A 620 3.63 -6.85 -31.58
CA ARG A 620 4.21 -8.02 -30.91
C ARG A 620 5.33 -8.62 -31.74
N SER A 621 6.44 -8.98 -31.08
CA SER A 621 7.51 -9.78 -31.66
C SER A 621 7.98 -10.89 -30.71
N ARG A 622 8.59 -11.91 -31.30
CA ARG A 622 9.30 -12.96 -30.59
C ARG A 622 10.81 -12.93 -30.84
N ASP A 623 11.28 -11.97 -31.62
CA ASP A 623 12.68 -11.75 -31.89
C ASP A 623 13.19 -10.55 -31.08
N LEU A 624 14.24 -10.75 -30.30
CA LEU A 624 14.85 -9.68 -29.50
C LEU A 624 15.47 -8.60 -30.41
N ASN A 625 15.91 -8.96 -31.63
CA ASN A 625 16.45 -7.99 -32.58
C ASN A 625 15.42 -6.94 -32.98
N ASP A 626 14.13 -7.29 -33.11
CA ASP A 626 13.08 -6.30 -33.38
C ASP A 626 12.96 -5.26 -32.26
N ALA A 627 13.13 -5.70 -31.01
CA ALA A 627 13.15 -4.81 -29.84
C ALA A 627 14.38 -3.88 -29.85
N ILE A 628 15.53 -4.43 -30.17
CA ILE A 628 16.79 -3.71 -30.31
C ILE A 628 16.70 -2.67 -31.43
N GLU A 629 16.18 -3.02 -32.58
CA GLU A 629 15.98 -2.10 -33.70
C GLU A 629 15.00 -0.99 -33.36
N PHE A 630 13.89 -1.32 -32.69
CA PHE A 630 12.91 -0.33 -32.24
C PHE A 630 13.55 0.72 -31.32
N LEU A 631 14.37 0.31 -30.35
CA LEU A 631 15.09 1.21 -29.43
C LEU A 631 16.11 2.08 -30.18
N LYS A 632 16.91 1.51 -31.11
CA LYS A 632 17.89 2.25 -31.91
C LYS A 632 17.27 3.31 -32.78
N GLN A 633 16.12 3.02 -33.41
CA GLN A 633 15.41 4.00 -34.25
C GLN A 633 14.97 5.23 -33.44
N ARG A 634 14.65 5.03 -32.16
CA ARG A 634 14.26 6.12 -31.25
C ARG A 634 15.45 6.87 -30.65
N ASP A 635 16.61 6.25 -30.55
CA ASP A 635 17.85 6.93 -30.13
C ASP A 635 18.38 7.91 -31.21
N GLN A 636 17.97 7.71 -32.46
CA GLN A 636 18.38 8.53 -33.61
C GLN A 636 17.38 9.65 -33.96
N SER A 637 16.15 9.59 -33.40
CA SER A 637 15.10 10.61 -33.60
C SER A 637 15.10 11.63 -32.46
#